data_fcb99d2da13b15cdf71d8afce6c013dd
#
_entry.id   fcb99d2da13b15cdf71d8afce6c013dd
#
_cell.length_a   1.000
_cell.length_b   1.000
_cell.length_c   1.000
_cell.angle_alpha   90.00
_cell.angle_beta   90.00
_cell.angle_gamma   90.00
#
_symmetry.space_group_name_H-M   'P 1'
#
loop_
_entity.id
_entity.type
_entity.pdbx_description
1 polymer ?
#
loop_
_entity_poly.entity_id
_entity_poly.type
_entity_poly.pdbx_seq_one_letter_code
_entity_poly.pdbx_strand_id
1 'polypeptide(L)'
;MRWWWLSAVLAAACWSGVLWPLVVLLIVAVMGWQQGRRWLVWLPLLWCYGVVQLHGGVSTRLPLSLEGVTLAMHGKVVGLPATVNEFRFGRWRYRQTLTLDVWGASGWPGTHRIRVNAYELPVRVTAGQRLALTVKLKAPRGVYNATGVDAARRDLAAGIDARGTVKAWTVAGSDQGLDYWRQRLSDRVAEQVAVSPAGRAILPALVVGDRSRLSSELWQQFQITGGAHLLAISGLHIAIVAGWFWWLGRWLLGPAAQRLYPALSAFSLQQLAWGPALMAALGYAGLAGFSLPTVRAVIMLAVVAGAQCARVAVPLWKSLGVALLLVLLLFPLSALSESLWLSFGAVAAIAMLVTSHGASRLLILLPVVMALVGAILFQQWSVSAPLANLLLIPLYTCVVVPLALLGSLLQQGWLMEGGATGTELSVWLMASLASWTSHWRLPLPTVTSGVFALLALILLLIPALPFPRRLLPLLLLPWLFQRPEPLPEGEWQLVAFDVGQGLALAVRTREHLLIYDTGPSWPGDSMARRILLPWLARQGLTPDRIIISHGDNDHAGGMEALAGVAPVLSGESARVPGSEPCLAGQQWRWDGVVFSLLWPGPDITPGNESSCVLHVSGAGRSLLIPGDIGKQSEYQLLGVLPRTDVLVVAHHGSNSSTSAALLRQVQPAYALVSAGYRNRFRHPHPLVLQRLGNAGVTVLRTDRDGMIVFRWGAADNVPLITTWR
;
A
#
# COMPACT_ATOMS: atom_id res chain seq x y z
N MET A 1 -23.94 19.50 -9.16
CA MET A 1 -23.39 18.58 -10.17
C MET A 1 -22.14 19.11 -10.87
N ARG A 2 -22.10 20.40 -11.34
CA ARG A 2 -20.93 20.95 -12.07
C ARG A 2 -19.58 20.78 -11.34
N TRP A 3 -19.50 21.01 -10.04
CA TRP A 3 -18.26 20.86 -9.26
C TRP A 3 -17.70 19.43 -9.25
N TRP A 4 -18.60 18.45 -9.24
CA TRP A 4 -18.22 17.03 -9.34
C TRP A 4 -17.65 16.67 -10.71
N TRP A 5 -18.24 17.22 -11.78
CA TRP A 5 -17.72 17.03 -13.15
C TRP A 5 -16.32 17.64 -13.30
N LEU A 6 -16.11 18.86 -12.78
CA LEU A 6 -14.80 19.51 -12.81
C LEU A 6 -13.76 18.70 -12.05
N SER A 7 -14.10 18.21 -10.86
CA SER A 7 -13.22 17.36 -10.07
C SER A 7 -12.93 16.03 -10.74
N ALA A 8 -13.94 15.38 -11.34
CA ALA A 8 -13.78 14.11 -12.04
C ALA A 8 -12.84 14.24 -13.25
N VAL A 9 -12.99 15.30 -14.04
CA VAL A 9 -12.13 15.57 -15.20
C VAL A 9 -10.69 15.80 -14.76
N LEU A 10 -10.46 16.60 -13.72
CA LEU A 10 -9.12 16.86 -13.22
C LEU A 10 -8.47 15.57 -12.64
N ALA A 11 -9.23 14.80 -11.88
CA ALA A 11 -8.74 13.53 -11.36
C ALA A 11 -8.41 12.54 -12.48
N ALA A 12 -9.27 12.42 -13.50
CA ALA A 12 -9.04 11.54 -14.65
C ALA A 12 -7.80 11.97 -15.45
N ALA A 13 -7.54 13.27 -15.60
CA ALA A 13 -6.34 13.80 -16.24
C ALA A 13 -5.07 13.40 -15.48
N CYS A 14 -5.08 13.50 -14.13
CA CYS A 14 -3.97 13.07 -13.29
C CYS A 14 -3.74 11.55 -13.32
N TRP A 15 -4.79 10.76 -13.59
CA TRP A 15 -4.67 9.32 -13.72
C TRP A 15 -4.15 8.86 -15.08
N SER A 16 -4.66 9.46 -16.15
CA SER A 16 -4.40 8.99 -17.51
C SER A 16 -3.11 9.58 -18.11
N GLY A 17 -2.79 10.82 -17.80
CA GLY A 17 -1.67 11.56 -18.39
C GLY A 17 -1.75 11.74 -19.91
N VAL A 18 -2.89 11.46 -20.54
CA VAL A 18 -3.07 11.42 -22.00
C VAL A 18 -3.73 12.70 -22.49
N LEU A 19 -3.38 13.15 -23.66
CA LEU A 19 -3.92 14.40 -24.24
C LEU A 19 -5.12 14.21 -25.17
N TRP A 20 -5.32 13.02 -25.75
CA TRP A 20 -6.40 12.80 -26.74
C TRP A 20 -7.82 13.14 -26.23
N PRO A 21 -8.20 12.94 -24.95
CA PRO A 21 -9.52 13.33 -24.48
C PRO A 21 -9.76 14.84 -24.51
N LEU A 22 -8.70 15.65 -24.62
CA LEU A 22 -8.80 17.10 -24.73
C LEU A 22 -9.66 17.53 -25.93
N VAL A 23 -9.54 16.81 -27.05
CA VAL A 23 -10.33 17.10 -28.26
C VAL A 23 -11.83 16.95 -27.95
N VAL A 24 -12.22 15.86 -27.30
CA VAL A 24 -13.61 15.62 -26.90
C VAL A 24 -14.10 16.70 -25.92
N LEU A 25 -13.26 17.05 -24.95
CA LEU A 25 -13.60 18.07 -23.96
C LEU A 25 -13.71 19.47 -24.58
N LEU A 26 -12.91 19.79 -25.58
CA LEU A 26 -13.04 21.04 -26.35
C LEU A 26 -14.36 21.10 -27.13
N ILE A 27 -14.74 20.00 -27.78
CA ILE A 27 -16.03 19.92 -28.47
C ILE A 27 -17.19 20.12 -27.48
N VAL A 28 -17.14 19.42 -26.33
CA VAL A 28 -18.16 19.55 -25.28
C VAL A 28 -18.20 20.99 -24.74
N ALA A 29 -17.04 21.65 -24.58
CA ALA A 29 -16.95 23.03 -24.12
C ALA A 29 -17.60 24.00 -25.12
N VAL A 30 -17.31 23.86 -26.42
CA VAL A 30 -17.88 24.71 -27.50
C VAL A 30 -19.39 24.51 -27.57
N MET A 31 -19.88 23.28 -27.62
CA MET A 31 -21.30 22.97 -27.64
C MET A 31 -22.02 23.50 -26.39
N GLY A 32 -21.38 23.34 -25.20
CA GLY A 32 -21.93 23.85 -23.95
C GLY A 32 -21.97 25.39 -23.93
N TRP A 33 -20.96 26.05 -24.46
CA TRP A 33 -20.96 27.53 -24.61
C TRP A 33 -22.14 28.01 -25.44
N GLN A 34 -22.38 27.37 -26.57
CA GLN A 34 -23.53 27.69 -27.45
C GLN A 34 -24.87 27.47 -26.74
N GLN A 35 -24.94 26.50 -25.83
CA GLN A 35 -26.14 26.22 -25.00
C GLN A 35 -26.22 27.03 -23.70
N GLY A 36 -25.37 28.06 -23.51
CA GLY A 36 -25.34 28.90 -22.31
C GLY A 36 -24.68 28.23 -21.09
N ARG A 37 -24.13 27.04 -21.23
CA ARG A 37 -23.44 26.28 -20.15
C ARG A 37 -21.97 26.68 -20.08
N ARG A 38 -21.67 27.95 -19.91
CA ARG A 38 -20.30 28.52 -19.92
C ARG A 38 -19.28 27.82 -19.02
N TRP A 39 -19.70 27.18 -17.93
CA TRP A 39 -18.81 26.47 -17.05
C TRP A 39 -18.09 25.26 -17.67
N LEU A 40 -18.60 24.72 -18.79
CA LEU A 40 -17.97 23.59 -19.50
C LEU A 40 -16.62 23.95 -20.12
N VAL A 41 -16.32 25.23 -20.29
CA VAL A 41 -15.00 25.72 -20.78
C VAL A 41 -13.87 25.36 -19.80
N TRP A 42 -14.18 25.18 -18.52
CA TRP A 42 -13.19 24.77 -17.53
C TRP A 42 -12.74 23.31 -17.67
N LEU A 43 -13.50 22.44 -18.33
CA LEU A 43 -13.15 21.01 -18.46
C LEU A 43 -11.82 20.79 -19.21
N PRO A 44 -11.60 21.35 -20.41
CA PRO A 44 -10.33 21.20 -21.11
C PRO A 44 -9.16 21.86 -20.34
N LEU A 45 -9.38 23.01 -19.69
CA LEU A 45 -8.35 23.68 -18.90
C LEU A 45 -7.90 22.83 -17.73
N LEU A 46 -8.84 22.22 -16.99
CA LEU A 46 -8.53 21.33 -15.88
C LEU A 46 -7.87 20.04 -16.35
N TRP A 47 -8.25 19.53 -17.52
CA TRP A 47 -7.56 18.39 -18.12
C TRP A 47 -6.11 18.72 -18.42
N CYS A 48 -5.84 19.82 -19.11
CA CYS A 48 -4.48 20.28 -19.39
C CYS A 48 -3.67 20.47 -18.09
N TYR A 49 -4.26 21.11 -17.07
CA TYR A 49 -3.62 21.30 -15.78
C TYR A 49 -3.24 19.97 -15.13
N GLY A 50 -4.15 18.99 -15.08
CA GLY A 50 -3.89 17.67 -14.50
C GLY A 50 -2.77 16.92 -15.23
N VAL A 51 -2.79 16.94 -16.57
CA VAL A 51 -1.73 16.31 -17.39
C VAL A 51 -0.38 16.98 -17.16
N VAL A 52 -0.33 18.32 -17.15
CA VAL A 52 0.91 19.07 -16.89
C VAL A 52 1.48 18.74 -15.50
N GLN A 53 0.63 18.68 -14.48
CA GLN A 53 1.05 18.33 -13.12
C GLN A 53 1.57 16.89 -13.02
N LEU A 54 0.95 15.94 -13.71
CA LEU A 54 1.44 14.57 -13.76
C LEU A 54 2.82 14.48 -14.45
N HIS A 55 2.95 15.08 -15.63
CA HIS A 55 4.22 15.09 -16.36
C HIS A 55 5.31 15.84 -15.57
N GLY A 56 4.97 16.96 -14.95
CA GLY A 56 5.86 17.69 -14.03
C GLY A 56 6.36 16.80 -12.90
N GLY A 57 5.46 16.12 -12.20
CA GLY A 57 5.84 15.20 -11.11
C GLY A 57 6.63 13.97 -11.58
N VAL A 58 6.47 13.55 -12.84
CA VAL A 58 7.30 12.48 -13.42
C VAL A 58 8.67 13.01 -13.83
N SER A 59 8.76 14.21 -14.38
CA SER A 59 10.01 14.81 -14.86
C SER A 59 10.95 15.23 -13.72
N THR A 60 10.44 15.49 -12.51
CA THR A 60 11.29 15.77 -11.33
C THR A 60 11.98 14.53 -10.79
N ARG A 61 11.57 13.34 -11.18
CA ARG A 61 12.16 12.07 -10.73
C ARG A 61 13.63 11.96 -11.12
N LEU A 62 14.35 11.16 -10.33
CA LEU A 62 15.76 10.87 -10.58
C LEU A 62 15.99 10.38 -12.01
N PRO A 63 16.87 11.02 -12.80
CA PRO A 63 17.24 10.57 -14.13
C PRO A 63 17.81 9.16 -14.13
N LEU A 64 17.48 8.36 -15.16
CA LEU A 64 17.96 6.97 -15.28
C LEU A 64 19.49 6.86 -15.29
N SER A 65 20.18 7.88 -15.82
CA SER A 65 21.65 7.96 -15.84
C SER A 65 22.28 8.05 -14.45
N LEU A 66 21.56 8.62 -13.48
CA LEU A 66 22.03 8.80 -12.10
C LEU A 66 21.63 7.67 -11.17
N GLU A 67 20.76 6.75 -11.64
CA GLU A 67 20.35 5.63 -10.82
C GLU A 67 21.49 4.69 -10.46
N GLY A 68 21.66 4.45 -9.16
CA GLY A 68 22.70 3.58 -8.65
C GLY A 68 24.07 4.22 -8.60
N VAL A 69 24.20 5.48 -9.01
CA VAL A 69 25.40 6.29 -8.83
C VAL A 69 25.42 6.83 -7.41
N THR A 70 26.62 7.00 -6.85
CA THR A 70 26.81 7.67 -5.56
C THR A 70 26.84 9.17 -5.78
N LEU A 71 25.88 9.88 -5.18
CA LEU A 71 25.70 11.33 -5.33
C LEU A 71 25.99 12.02 -4.01
N ALA A 72 26.75 13.11 -4.09
CA ALA A 72 26.92 14.07 -2.98
C ALA A 72 25.86 15.18 -3.12
N MET A 73 25.22 15.54 -2.01
CA MET A 73 24.17 16.56 -1.98
C MET A 73 23.95 17.11 -0.58
N HIS A 74 23.28 18.23 -0.50
CA HIS A 74 22.79 18.78 0.76
C HIS A 74 21.30 18.47 0.90
N GLY A 75 20.84 18.30 2.15
CA GLY A 75 19.43 18.05 2.40
C GLY A 75 18.98 18.49 3.77
N LYS A 76 17.69 18.83 3.86
CA LYS A 76 17.00 19.13 5.13
C LYS A 76 16.05 17.98 5.44
N VAL A 77 16.09 17.49 6.66
CA VAL A 77 15.15 16.46 7.16
C VAL A 77 13.76 17.07 7.29
N VAL A 78 12.80 16.53 6.56
CA VAL A 78 11.40 16.94 6.54
C VAL A 78 10.53 15.86 7.17
N GLY A 79 9.61 16.28 8.02
CA GLY A 79 8.78 15.36 8.81
C GLY A 79 9.57 14.67 9.91
N LEU A 80 8.96 13.65 10.51
CA LEU A 80 9.56 12.92 11.63
C LEU A 80 10.31 11.68 11.12
N PRO A 81 11.61 11.51 11.47
CA PRO A 81 12.36 10.31 11.12
C PRO A 81 11.77 9.05 11.73
N ALA A 82 11.53 8.03 10.92
CA ALA A 82 11.08 6.74 11.42
C ALA A 82 12.27 5.85 11.77
N THR A 83 12.27 5.36 13.01
CA THR A 83 13.35 4.50 13.54
C THR A 83 12.84 3.09 13.74
N VAL A 84 13.58 2.11 13.23
CA VAL A 84 13.28 0.69 13.41
C VAL A 84 14.54 -0.03 13.86
N ASN A 85 14.42 -0.84 14.92
CA ASN A 85 15.47 -1.79 15.31
C ASN A 85 15.21 -3.10 14.57
N GLU A 86 16.16 -3.54 13.77
CA GLU A 86 16.08 -4.80 13.03
C GLU A 86 17.08 -5.79 13.58
N PHE A 87 16.63 -7.03 13.92
CA PHE A 87 17.55 -8.12 14.18
C PHE A 87 17.92 -8.77 12.85
N ARG A 88 19.19 -8.66 12.45
CA ARG A 88 19.67 -9.15 11.16
C ARG A 88 21.09 -9.67 11.25
N PHE A 89 21.36 -10.82 10.65
CA PHE A 89 22.68 -11.48 10.69
C PHE A 89 23.22 -11.67 12.11
N GLY A 90 22.36 -12.12 13.06
CA GLY A 90 22.75 -12.43 14.44
C GLY A 90 22.98 -11.20 15.33
N ARG A 91 22.67 -9.98 14.88
CA ARG A 91 22.80 -8.76 15.70
C ARG A 91 21.66 -7.77 15.43
N TRP A 92 21.36 -6.94 16.44
CA TRP A 92 20.44 -5.84 16.30
C TRP A 92 21.10 -4.72 15.47
N ARG A 93 20.35 -4.25 14.47
CA ARG A 93 20.75 -3.13 13.63
C ARG A 93 19.75 -2.00 13.73
N TYR A 94 20.26 -0.80 13.85
CA TYR A 94 19.49 0.42 13.88
C TYR A 94 19.32 0.95 12.46
N ARG A 95 18.06 1.13 12.03
CA ARG A 95 17.73 1.74 10.74
C ARG A 95 16.85 2.96 10.97
N GLN A 96 17.22 4.10 10.38
CA GLN A 96 16.36 5.26 10.25
C GLN A 96 15.90 5.43 8.81
N THR A 97 14.61 5.68 8.61
CA THR A 97 14.03 6.12 7.33
C THR A 97 13.84 7.63 7.41
N LEU A 98 14.51 8.35 6.52
CA LEU A 98 14.51 9.81 6.46
C LEU A 98 13.79 10.26 5.20
N THR A 99 12.94 11.27 5.31
CA THR A 99 12.47 12.05 4.16
C THR A 99 13.23 13.36 4.15
N LEU A 100 13.81 13.70 3.01
CA LEU A 100 14.72 14.85 2.87
C LEU A 100 14.31 15.68 1.66
N ASP A 101 14.27 16.99 1.82
CA ASP A 101 14.33 17.92 0.70
C ASP A 101 15.80 18.22 0.41
N VAL A 102 16.28 17.80 -0.78
CA VAL A 102 17.69 17.80 -1.16
C VAL A 102 17.96 18.73 -2.34
N TRP A 103 19.19 19.27 -2.40
CA TRP A 103 19.67 20.15 -3.46
C TRP A 103 21.17 19.99 -3.68
N GLY A 104 21.68 20.54 -4.78
CA GLY A 104 23.11 20.56 -5.08
C GLY A 104 23.67 19.26 -5.64
N ALA A 105 22.82 18.33 -6.10
CA ALA A 105 23.27 17.12 -6.76
C ALA A 105 23.73 17.39 -8.20
N SER A 106 24.92 16.92 -8.57
CA SER A 106 25.43 17.04 -9.93
C SER A 106 24.55 16.24 -10.91
N GLY A 107 24.13 16.88 -12.00
CA GLY A 107 23.28 16.27 -13.02
C GLY A 107 21.79 16.15 -12.65
N TRP A 108 21.38 16.66 -11.48
CA TRP A 108 20.00 16.70 -11.04
C TRP A 108 19.70 18.05 -10.37
N PRO A 109 19.51 19.10 -11.16
CA PRO A 109 19.34 20.47 -10.64
C PRO A 109 17.97 20.65 -10.00
N GLY A 110 17.90 21.59 -9.04
CA GLY A 110 16.68 21.92 -8.31
C GLY A 110 16.61 21.33 -6.92
N THR A 111 15.43 21.41 -6.32
CA THR A 111 15.12 20.81 -5.01
C THR A 111 14.23 19.61 -5.21
N HIS A 112 14.63 18.49 -4.66
CA HIS A 112 13.94 17.22 -4.83
C HIS A 112 13.63 16.59 -3.48
N ARG A 113 12.52 15.89 -3.39
CA ARG A 113 12.16 15.15 -2.18
C ARG A 113 12.54 13.69 -2.32
N ILE A 114 13.42 13.23 -1.43
CA ILE A 114 13.88 11.84 -1.44
C ILE A 114 13.51 11.12 -0.14
N ARG A 115 13.35 9.80 -0.23
CA ARG A 115 13.20 8.93 0.93
C ARG A 115 14.35 7.93 0.99
N VAL A 116 15.13 7.99 2.05
CA VAL A 116 16.35 7.19 2.20
C VAL A 116 16.37 6.43 3.50
N ASN A 117 17.00 5.26 3.46
CA ASN A 117 17.30 4.47 4.65
C ASN A 117 18.76 4.70 5.05
N ALA A 118 18.97 4.98 6.30
CA ALA A 118 20.28 5.11 6.91
C ALA A 118 20.46 4.00 7.96
N TYR A 119 21.56 3.26 7.86
CA TYR A 119 21.85 2.10 8.71
C TYR A 119 23.02 2.42 9.63
N GLU A 120 22.95 1.91 10.88
CA GLU A 120 24.05 1.96 11.86
C GLU A 120 24.63 3.36 12.04
N LEU A 121 23.77 4.36 12.15
CA LEU A 121 24.20 5.73 12.37
C LEU A 121 24.79 5.88 13.78
N PRO A 122 25.96 6.53 13.93
CA PRO A 122 26.57 6.76 15.24
C PRO A 122 25.72 7.72 16.11
N VAL A 123 24.93 8.58 15.47
CA VAL A 123 24.04 9.54 16.12
C VAL A 123 22.69 9.52 15.45
N ARG A 124 21.62 9.58 16.23
CA ARG A 124 20.25 9.66 15.73
C ARG A 124 20.03 10.99 15.00
N VAL A 125 19.60 10.91 13.74
CA VAL A 125 19.20 12.09 12.97
C VAL A 125 17.81 12.55 13.46
N THR A 126 17.68 13.86 13.66
CA THR A 126 16.45 14.49 14.15
C THR A 126 15.78 15.36 13.09
N ALA A 127 14.49 15.63 13.28
CA ALA A 127 13.73 16.48 12.37
C ALA A 127 14.32 17.92 12.31
N GLY A 128 14.31 18.51 11.11
CA GLY A 128 14.84 19.85 10.88
C GLY A 128 16.35 19.95 10.72
N GLN A 129 17.13 18.87 10.93
CA GLN A 129 18.58 18.90 10.70
C GLN A 129 18.89 19.09 9.21
N ARG A 130 19.93 19.88 8.94
CA ARG A 130 20.57 20.01 7.63
C ARG A 130 21.76 19.10 7.57
N LEU A 131 21.84 18.30 6.52
CA LEU A 131 22.85 17.26 6.35
C LEU A 131 23.59 17.47 5.04
N ALA A 132 24.90 17.28 5.05
CA ALA A 132 25.65 16.99 3.84
C ALA A 132 25.68 15.46 3.69
N LEU A 133 25.23 14.97 2.56
CA LEU A 133 24.88 13.55 2.35
C LEU A 133 25.64 12.98 1.16
N THR A 134 26.08 11.74 1.30
CA THR A 134 26.49 10.89 0.19
C THR A 134 25.47 9.75 0.11
N VAL A 135 24.71 9.67 -0.99
CA VAL A 135 23.59 8.75 -1.13
C VAL A 135 23.68 7.95 -2.42
N LYS A 136 23.12 6.74 -2.40
CA LYS A 136 22.88 5.95 -3.59
C LYS A 136 21.40 5.86 -3.82
N LEU A 137 20.93 6.44 -4.94
CA LEU A 137 19.50 6.61 -5.23
C LEU A 137 19.04 5.74 -6.39
N LYS A 138 17.74 5.48 -6.43
CA LYS A 138 16.98 4.88 -7.53
C LYS A 138 15.70 5.68 -7.72
N ALA A 139 15.19 5.74 -8.94
CA ALA A 139 13.85 6.27 -9.19
C ALA A 139 12.81 5.42 -8.44
N PRO A 140 11.70 6.02 -7.96
CA PRO A 140 10.64 5.29 -7.32
C PRO A 140 10.06 4.24 -8.28
N ARG A 141 10.13 2.98 -7.87
CA ARG A 141 9.62 1.85 -8.65
C ARG A 141 8.94 0.87 -7.70
N GLY A 142 7.78 0.38 -8.09
CA GLY A 142 7.06 -0.69 -7.42
C GLY A 142 7.39 -2.04 -8.02
N VAL A 143 6.86 -3.06 -7.38
CA VAL A 143 6.65 -4.39 -7.97
C VAL A 143 5.30 -4.38 -8.68
N TYR A 144 5.22 -4.99 -9.86
CA TYR A 144 4.04 -4.96 -10.70
C TYR A 144 3.37 -6.33 -10.72
N ASN A 145 2.25 -6.44 -10.02
CA ASN A 145 1.44 -7.65 -9.93
C ASN A 145 -0.04 -7.33 -10.17
N ALA A 146 -0.84 -8.34 -10.44
CA ALA A 146 -2.30 -8.22 -10.56
C ALA A 146 -2.95 -7.73 -9.27
N THR A 147 -2.28 -7.93 -8.14
CA THR A 147 -2.70 -7.51 -6.80
C THR A 147 -1.56 -6.77 -6.10
N GLY A 148 -1.91 -6.06 -5.04
CA GLY A 148 -0.93 -5.29 -4.26
C GLY A 148 -0.97 -3.81 -4.62
N VAL A 149 -0.07 -3.06 -4.01
CA VAL A 149 -0.07 -1.60 -4.07
C VAL A 149 1.06 -1.12 -4.95
N ASP A 150 0.72 -0.28 -5.90
CA ASP A 150 1.70 0.43 -6.73
C ASP A 150 2.48 1.47 -5.90
N ALA A 151 3.66 1.05 -5.44
CA ALA A 151 4.53 1.92 -4.64
C ALA A 151 5.04 3.14 -5.43
N ALA A 152 5.22 3.01 -6.75
CA ALA A 152 5.66 4.13 -7.60
C ALA A 152 4.60 5.22 -7.71
N ARG A 153 3.32 4.82 -7.79
CA ARG A 153 2.17 5.74 -7.78
C ARG A 153 2.01 6.42 -6.42
N ARG A 154 2.16 5.68 -5.33
CA ARG A 154 2.14 6.26 -3.97
C ARG A 154 3.25 7.28 -3.75
N ASP A 155 4.46 7.00 -4.23
CA ASP A 155 5.57 7.94 -4.14
C ASP A 155 5.30 9.19 -4.97
N LEU A 156 4.75 9.05 -6.17
CA LEU A 156 4.36 10.19 -7.01
C LEU A 156 3.31 11.05 -6.31
N ALA A 157 2.27 10.43 -5.74
CA ALA A 157 1.25 11.13 -4.96
C ALA A 157 1.82 11.83 -3.72
N ALA A 158 2.90 11.31 -3.15
CA ALA A 158 3.61 11.89 -2.00
C ALA A 158 4.71 12.88 -2.39
N GLY A 159 4.94 13.12 -3.68
CA GLY A 159 6.00 13.99 -4.19
C GLY A 159 7.40 13.44 -3.89
N ILE A 160 7.60 12.13 -3.86
CA ILE A 160 8.91 11.50 -3.67
C ILE A 160 9.56 11.24 -5.02
N ASP A 161 10.67 11.91 -5.30
CA ASP A 161 11.37 11.88 -6.57
C ASP A 161 12.39 10.74 -6.67
N ALA A 162 12.94 10.28 -5.51
CA ALA A 162 13.85 9.15 -5.44
C ALA A 162 13.79 8.42 -4.10
N ARG A 163 14.21 7.15 -4.14
CA ARG A 163 14.45 6.31 -2.94
C ARG A 163 15.88 5.82 -2.93
N GLY A 164 16.44 5.59 -1.73
CA GLY A 164 17.78 5.07 -1.67
C GLY A 164 18.33 4.81 -0.28
N THR A 165 19.65 4.81 -0.21
CA THR A 165 20.40 4.51 1.01
C THR A 165 21.47 5.57 1.23
N VAL A 166 21.60 6.04 2.46
CA VAL A 166 22.69 6.92 2.89
C VAL A 166 23.97 6.09 3.02
N LYS A 167 25.07 6.59 2.45
CA LYS A 167 26.39 5.98 2.54
C LYS A 167 27.27 6.71 3.55
N ALA A 168 27.23 8.04 3.53
CA ALA A 168 27.90 8.91 4.48
C ALA A 168 27.06 10.16 4.71
N TRP A 169 27.24 10.79 5.83
CA TRP A 169 26.56 12.04 6.19
C TRP A 169 27.31 12.81 7.27
N THR A 170 27.13 14.12 7.25
CA THR A 170 27.58 15.03 8.32
C THR A 170 26.49 16.04 8.61
N VAL A 171 26.37 16.44 9.88
CA VAL A 171 25.42 17.49 10.27
C VAL A 171 26.00 18.82 9.89
N ALA A 172 25.31 19.56 9.02
CA ALA A 172 25.69 20.89 8.57
C ALA A 172 24.99 22.02 9.35
N GLY A 173 23.99 21.66 10.17
CA GLY A 173 23.22 22.59 10.99
C GLY A 173 21.87 22.03 11.41
N SER A 174 21.10 22.79 12.14
CA SER A 174 19.74 22.47 12.54
C SER A 174 18.82 23.68 12.37
N ASP A 175 17.58 23.40 11.95
CA ASP A 175 16.52 24.39 11.82
C ASP A 175 15.43 24.06 12.85
N GLN A 176 15.14 25.00 13.74
CA GLN A 176 14.11 24.86 14.77
C GLN A 176 12.69 25.16 14.24
N GLY A 177 12.42 24.64 13.04
CA GLY A 177 11.10 24.72 12.41
C GLY A 177 10.03 23.85 13.10
N LEU A 178 8.85 23.80 12.49
CA LEU A 178 7.70 23.06 13.00
C LEU A 178 8.02 21.58 13.29
N ASP A 179 8.74 20.90 12.42
CA ASP A 179 9.07 19.47 12.58
C ASP A 179 9.99 19.21 13.78
N TYR A 180 10.89 20.14 14.11
CA TYR A 180 11.71 20.07 15.32
C TYR A 180 10.81 20.10 16.59
N TRP A 181 9.87 21.03 16.65
CA TRP A 181 8.95 21.12 17.79
C TRP A 181 7.99 19.93 17.87
N ARG A 182 7.55 19.41 16.73
CA ARG A 182 6.74 18.20 16.66
C ARG A 182 7.49 16.99 17.22
N GLN A 183 8.77 16.84 16.89
CA GLN A 183 9.59 15.75 17.42
C GLN A 183 9.79 15.87 18.93
N ARG A 184 10.09 17.05 19.42
CA ARG A 184 10.21 17.28 20.89
C ARG A 184 8.91 16.97 21.62
N LEU A 185 7.78 17.36 21.06
CA LEU A 185 6.48 17.03 21.64
C LEU A 185 6.20 15.52 21.58
N SER A 186 6.56 14.84 20.50
CA SER A 186 6.45 13.39 20.39
C SER A 186 7.26 12.67 21.47
N ASP A 187 8.52 13.06 21.65
CA ASP A 187 9.40 12.49 22.66
C ASP A 187 8.84 12.69 24.07
N ARG A 188 8.38 13.91 24.38
CA ARG A 188 7.77 14.25 25.66
C ARG A 188 6.50 13.42 25.94
N VAL A 189 5.59 13.33 24.96
CA VAL A 189 4.37 12.51 25.07
C VAL A 189 4.72 11.06 25.37
N ALA A 190 5.72 10.49 24.68
CA ALA A 190 6.13 9.13 24.90
C ALA A 190 6.80 8.90 26.27
N GLU A 191 7.50 9.91 26.81
CA GLU A 191 8.12 9.86 28.14
C GLU A 191 7.06 9.90 29.24
N GLN A 192 6.02 10.71 29.10
CA GLN A 192 4.92 10.82 30.09
C GLN A 192 4.14 9.52 30.28
N VAL A 193 4.12 8.65 29.27
CA VAL A 193 3.41 7.34 29.30
C VAL A 193 4.37 6.15 29.19
N ALA A 194 5.56 6.27 29.75
CA ALA A 194 6.65 5.30 29.61
C ALA A 194 6.26 3.88 30.09
N VAL A 195 5.34 3.75 31.04
CA VAL A 195 4.88 2.46 31.59
C VAL A 195 3.94 1.72 30.65
N SER A 196 3.20 2.43 29.75
CA SER A 196 2.27 1.82 28.80
C SER A 196 2.94 1.61 27.44
N PRO A 197 3.20 0.37 26.99
CA PRO A 197 3.75 0.11 25.65
C PRO A 197 2.85 0.62 24.53
N ALA A 198 1.52 0.39 24.63
CA ALA A 198 0.56 0.89 23.64
C ALA A 198 0.45 2.41 23.68
N GLY A 199 0.42 3.01 24.87
CA GLY A 199 0.42 4.48 25.03
C GLY A 199 1.62 5.14 24.37
N ARG A 200 2.84 4.63 24.63
CA ARG A 200 4.09 5.11 24.02
C ARG A 200 4.09 5.04 22.48
N ALA A 201 3.42 4.05 21.92
CA ALA A 201 3.36 3.85 20.48
C ALA A 201 2.24 4.69 19.83
N ILE A 202 1.06 4.74 20.43
CA ILE A 202 -0.16 5.28 19.81
C ILE A 202 -0.35 6.77 20.12
N LEU A 203 -0.11 7.25 21.35
CA LEU A 203 -0.40 8.65 21.70
C LEU A 203 0.44 9.65 20.88
N PRO A 204 1.75 9.47 20.64
CA PRO A 204 2.50 10.36 19.74
C PRO A 204 1.93 10.38 18.31
N ALA A 205 1.41 9.24 17.83
CA ALA A 205 0.77 9.17 16.50
C ALA A 205 -0.53 9.99 16.43
N LEU A 206 -1.26 10.12 17.55
CA LEU A 206 -2.51 10.88 17.63
C LEU A 206 -2.27 12.37 17.93
N VAL A 207 -1.25 12.72 18.71
CA VAL A 207 -0.98 14.12 19.09
C VAL A 207 -0.23 14.86 17.98
N VAL A 208 0.83 14.28 17.42
CA VAL A 208 1.70 14.92 16.42
C VAL A 208 1.86 14.16 15.10
N GLY A 209 1.16 13.06 14.93
CA GLY A 209 1.27 12.21 13.72
C GLY A 209 2.54 11.37 13.66
N ASP A 210 3.24 11.15 14.78
CA ASP A 210 4.45 10.34 14.84
C ASP A 210 4.14 8.85 14.94
N ARG A 211 4.26 8.15 13.82
CA ARG A 211 4.06 6.70 13.73
C ARG A 211 5.36 5.90 13.85
N SER A 212 6.48 6.55 14.11
CA SER A 212 7.80 5.89 14.15
C SER A 212 7.91 4.87 15.27
N ARG A 213 7.07 4.98 16.30
CA ARG A 213 7.04 4.11 17.48
C ARG A 213 6.06 2.94 17.36
N LEU A 214 5.23 2.92 16.32
CA LEU A 214 4.30 1.81 16.06
C LEU A 214 5.09 0.60 15.58
N SER A 215 4.99 -0.51 16.32
CA SER A 215 5.57 -1.78 15.86
C SER A 215 4.80 -2.30 14.65
N SER A 216 5.46 -3.12 13.85
CA SER A 216 4.85 -3.73 12.66
C SER A 216 3.69 -4.65 13.05
N GLU A 217 3.83 -5.35 14.19
CA GLU A 217 2.82 -6.27 14.73
C GLU A 217 1.57 -5.51 15.16
N LEU A 218 1.75 -4.40 15.89
CA LEU A 218 0.65 -3.53 16.30
C LEU A 218 -0.08 -2.93 15.07
N TRP A 219 0.69 -2.43 14.12
CA TRP A 219 0.13 -1.91 12.86
C TRP A 219 -0.68 -2.98 12.13
N GLN A 220 -0.15 -4.20 12.02
CA GLN A 220 -0.80 -5.33 11.38
C GLN A 220 -2.11 -5.74 12.08
N GLN A 221 -2.12 -5.82 13.42
CA GLN A 221 -3.32 -6.12 14.19
C GLN A 221 -4.45 -5.14 13.87
N PHE A 222 -4.14 -3.84 13.87
CA PHE A 222 -5.10 -2.81 13.52
C PHE A 222 -5.51 -2.85 12.03
N GLN A 223 -4.61 -3.26 11.14
CA GLN A 223 -4.91 -3.40 9.72
C GLN A 223 -5.86 -4.57 9.45
N ILE A 224 -5.60 -5.74 10.01
CA ILE A 224 -6.43 -6.95 9.87
C ILE A 224 -7.83 -6.71 10.43
N THR A 225 -7.94 -6.01 11.55
CA THR A 225 -9.22 -5.70 12.20
C THR A 225 -9.92 -4.45 11.64
N GLY A 226 -9.32 -3.75 10.66
CA GLY A 226 -9.89 -2.56 10.03
C GLY A 226 -9.75 -1.28 10.82
N GLY A 227 -9.02 -1.29 11.96
CA GLY A 227 -8.79 -0.14 12.84
C GLY A 227 -7.59 0.73 12.46
N ALA A 228 -6.79 0.38 11.44
CA ALA A 228 -5.54 1.07 11.11
C ALA A 228 -5.68 2.59 10.88
N HIS A 229 -6.85 3.05 10.44
CA HIS A 229 -7.14 4.47 10.23
C HIS A 229 -7.23 5.26 11.55
N LEU A 230 -7.45 4.59 12.69
CA LEU A 230 -7.49 5.21 14.04
C LEU A 230 -6.08 5.50 14.58
N LEU A 231 -5.04 4.82 14.08
CA LEU A 231 -3.65 5.09 14.43
C LEU A 231 -3.07 6.31 13.69
N ALA A 232 -3.91 7.10 13.07
CA ALA A 232 -3.54 8.29 12.34
C ALA A 232 -4.44 9.47 12.72
N ILE A 233 -3.91 10.68 12.67
CA ILE A 233 -4.75 11.86 12.79
C ILE A 233 -5.71 11.88 11.59
N SER A 234 -7.01 11.75 11.88
CA SER A 234 -8.07 11.67 10.88
C SER A 234 -8.80 13.02 10.72
N GLY A 235 -9.61 13.13 9.66
CA GLY A 235 -10.50 14.27 9.49
C GLY A 235 -11.49 14.44 10.65
N LEU A 236 -11.90 13.33 11.28
CA LEU A 236 -12.79 13.36 12.46
C LEU A 236 -12.09 14.03 13.65
N HIS A 237 -10.81 13.75 13.90
CA HIS A 237 -10.04 14.39 14.97
C HIS A 237 -9.92 15.90 14.76
N ILE A 238 -9.69 16.35 13.53
CA ILE A 238 -9.68 17.77 13.17
C ILE A 238 -11.06 18.41 13.41
N ALA A 239 -12.13 17.71 13.03
CA ALA A 239 -13.50 18.20 13.22
C ALA A 239 -13.89 18.32 14.71
N ILE A 240 -13.42 17.38 15.56
CA ILE A 240 -13.65 17.42 17.02
C ILE A 240 -12.96 18.64 17.63
N VAL A 241 -11.68 18.84 17.32
CA VAL A 241 -10.93 20.01 17.83
C VAL A 241 -11.58 21.30 17.33
N ALA A 242 -11.94 21.39 16.05
CA ALA A 242 -12.67 22.54 15.52
C ALA A 242 -14.01 22.75 16.23
N GLY A 243 -14.75 21.66 16.51
CA GLY A 243 -16.02 21.72 17.26
C GLY A 243 -15.87 22.24 18.68
N TRP A 244 -14.84 21.82 19.41
CA TRP A 244 -14.55 22.36 20.76
C TRP A 244 -14.26 23.86 20.73
N PHE A 245 -13.42 24.29 19.80
CA PHE A 245 -13.07 25.71 19.69
C PHE A 245 -14.22 26.55 19.09
N TRP A 246 -15.08 25.94 18.26
CA TRP A 246 -16.31 26.59 17.81
C TRP A 246 -17.27 26.81 18.98
N TRP A 247 -17.46 25.81 19.84
CA TRP A 247 -18.30 25.91 21.04
C TRP A 247 -17.71 26.92 22.05
N LEU A 248 -16.39 26.83 22.32
CA LEU A 248 -15.68 27.76 23.18
C LEU A 248 -15.72 29.18 22.63
N GLY A 249 -15.49 29.37 21.33
CA GLY A 249 -15.59 30.66 20.66
C GLY A 249 -16.99 31.27 20.76
N ARG A 250 -18.03 30.45 20.60
CA ARG A 250 -19.41 30.88 20.80
C ARG A 250 -19.69 31.34 22.24
N TRP A 251 -19.07 30.68 23.23
CA TRP A 251 -19.22 31.02 24.63
C TRP A 251 -18.41 32.26 25.01
N LEU A 252 -17.14 32.34 24.59
CA LEU A 252 -16.25 33.47 24.91
C LEU A 252 -16.57 34.75 24.13
N LEU A 253 -16.89 34.62 22.82
CA LEU A 253 -17.23 35.76 21.94
C LEU A 253 -18.72 36.14 22.01
N GLY A 254 -19.40 35.64 22.98
CA GLY A 254 -20.82 35.94 23.23
C GLY A 254 -21.09 37.39 23.69
N PRO A 255 -21.97 37.61 24.65
CA PRO A 255 -22.46 38.94 25.00
C PRO A 255 -21.36 39.94 25.37
N ALA A 256 -20.24 39.49 25.93
CA ALA A 256 -19.15 40.36 26.37
C ALA A 256 -18.40 40.98 25.16
N ALA A 257 -18.07 40.19 24.13
CA ALA A 257 -17.36 40.70 22.96
C ALA A 257 -18.20 41.64 22.12
N GLN A 258 -19.52 41.42 22.03
CA GLN A 258 -20.44 42.32 21.33
C GLN A 258 -20.58 43.67 22.02
N ARG A 259 -20.47 43.70 23.33
CA ARG A 259 -20.45 44.97 24.09
C ARG A 259 -19.15 45.74 23.92
N LEU A 260 -18.03 45.06 23.86
CA LEU A 260 -16.70 45.67 23.73
C LEU A 260 -16.38 46.10 22.29
N TYR A 261 -16.91 45.41 21.28
CA TYR A 261 -16.64 45.66 19.85
C TYR A 261 -17.93 45.73 19.05
N PRO A 262 -18.60 46.90 18.97
CA PRO A 262 -19.84 47.06 18.21
C PRO A 262 -19.77 46.62 16.75
N ALA A 263 -18.59 46.74 16.12
CA ALA A 263 -18.34 46.24 14.76
C ALA A 263 -18.57 44.71 14.61
N LEU A 264 -18.42 43.94 15.68
CA LEU A 264 -18.68 42.49 15.68
C LEU A 264 -20.18 42.17 15.72
N SER A 265 -21.04 43.13 16.04
CA SER A 265 -22.50 42.94 16.02
C SER A 265 -23.07 42.69 14.62
N ALA A 266 -22.33 43.06 13.57
CA ALA A 266 -22.68 42.75 12.17
C ALA A 266 -22.63 41.23 11.84
N PHE A 267 -21.94 40.44 12.68
CA PHE A 267 -21.79 38.99 12.50
C PHE A 267 -22.62 38.24 13.54
N SER A 268 -23.23 37.15 13.14
CA SER A 268 -23.86 36.23 14.09
C SER A 268 -22.81 35.52 14.95
N LEU A 269 -23.19 35.13 16.20
CA LEU A 269 -22.30 34.35 17.06
C LEU A 269 -21.77 33.05 16.39
N GLN A 270 -22.59 32.44 15.55
CA GLN A 270 -22.17 31.26 14.76
C GLN A 270 -21.05 31.59 13.78
N GLN A 271 -21.14 32.76 13.11
CA GLN A 271 -20.09 33.22 12.18
C GLN A 271 -18.78 33.53 12.89
N LEU A 272 -18.86 34.24 14.04
CA LEU A 272 -17.68 34.57 14.84
C LEU A 272 -16.99 33.33 15.39
N ALA A 273 -17.73 32.30 15.79
CA ALA A 273 -17.19 31.06 16.33
C ALA A 273 -16.37 30.23 15.30
N TRP A 274 -16.59 30.46 14.00
CA TRP A 274 -15.77 29.78 12.96
C TRP A 274 -14.31 30.25 12.94
N GLY A 275 -14.00 31.46 13.38
CA GLY A 275 -12.62 31.96 13.46
C GLY A 275 -11.76 31.09 14.37
N PRO A 276 -12.05 30.98 15.69
CA PRO A 276 -11.33 30.08 16.60
C PRO A 276 -11.34 28.64 16.15
N ALA A 277 -12.44 28.14 15.59
CA ALA A 277 -12.56 26.76 15.09
C ALA A 277 -11.57 26.46 13.98
N LEU A 278 -11.49 27.31 12.95
CA LEU A 278 -10.57 27.15 11.83
C LEU A 278 -9.11 27.34 12.27
N MET A 279 -8.83 28.28 13.17
CA MET A 279 -7.47 28.46 13.72
C MET A 279 -7.01 27.21 14.49
N ALA A 280 -7.87 26.62 15.31
CA ALA A 280 -7.57 25.39 16.04
C ALA A 280 -7.38 24.19 15.09
N ALA A 281 -8.24 24.07 14.06
CA ALA A 281 -8.10 23.05 13.02
C ALA A 281 -6.78 23.18 12.26
N LEU A 282 -6.38 24.40 11.88
CA LEU A 282 -5.09 24.69 11.25
C LEU A 282 -3.92 24.40 12.18
N GLY A 283 -4.00 24.80 13.44
CA GLY A 283 -2.98 24.51 14.45
C GLY A 283 -2.77 23.01 14.64
N TYR A 284 -3.86 22.24 14.78
CA TYR A 284 -3.77 20.79 14.91
C TYR A 284 -3.29 20.11 13.60
N ALA A 285 -3.70 20.61 12.43
CA ALA A 285 -3.15 20.15 11.15
C ALA A 285 -1.64 20.45 11.04
N GLY A 286 -1.18 21.58 11.58
CA GLY A 286 0.24 21.93 11.71
C GLY A 286 0.99 20.93 12.61
N LEU A 287 0.45 20.62 13.80
CA LEU A 287 1.00 19.60 14.69
C LEU A 287 1.03 18.22 14.01
N ALA A 288 0.06 17.90 13.15
CA ALA A 288 0.06 16.70 12.30
C ALA A 288 1.02 16.77 11.10
N GLY A 289 1.79 17.85 10.96
CA GLY A 289 2.72 18.09 9.86
C GLY A 289 2.05 18.34 8.51
N PHE A 290 0.86 18.94 8.52
CA PHE A 290 0.05 19.20 7.32
C PHE A 290 -0.11 17.96 6.43
N SER A 291 -0.33 16.82 7.05
CA SER A 291 -0.57 15.59 6.31
C SER A 291 -1.78 15.74 5.38
N LEU A 292 -1.76 15.12 4.20
CA LEU A 292 -2.87 15.24 3.23
C LEU A 292 -4.27 15.00 3.83
N PRO A 293 -4.49 13.99 4.73
CA PRO A 293 -5.79 13.81 5.39
C PRO A 293 -6.24 15.00 6.24
N THR A 294 -5.31 15.62 6.98
CA THR A 294 -5.63 16.77 7.86
C THR A 294 -5.88 18.03 7.05
N VAL A 295 -5.10 18.30 6.02
CA VAL A 295 -5.29 19.43 5.10
C VAL A 295 -6.67 19.34 4.41
N ARG A 296 -7.06 18.15 3.95
CA ARG A 296 -8.38 17.94 3.35
C ARG A 296 -9.51 18.26 4.31
N ALA A 297 -9.39 17.82 5.57
CA ALA A 297 -10.40 18.13 6.59
C ALA A 297 -10.50 19.63 6.85
N VAL A 298 -9.38 20.34 6.95
CA VAL A 298 -9.36 21.80 7.09
C VAL A 298 -10.04 22.49 5.90
N ILE A 299 -9.75 22.05 4.67
CA ILE A 299 -10.39 22.61 3.45
C ILE A 299 -11.91 22.34 3.48
N MET A 300 -12.36 21.13 3.85
CA MET A 300 -13.78 20.81 3.98
C MET A 300 -14.47 21.73 5.02
N LEU A 301 -13.84 21.91 6.19
CA LEU A 301 -14.34 22.79 7.23
C LEU A 301 -14.37 24.25 6.77
N ALA A 302 -13.33 24.72 6.08
CA ALA A 302 -13.26 26.08 5.56
C ALA A 302 -14.34 26.37 4.51
N VAL A 303 -14.67 25.41 3.65
CA VAL A 303 -15.77 25.53 2.67
C VAL A 303 -17.11 25.64 3.39
N VAL A 304 -17.36 24.84 4.44
CA VAL A 304 -18.60 24.90 5.22
C VAL A 304 -18.68 26.22 5.98
N ALA A 305 -17.60 26.62 6.66
CA ALA A 305 -17.51 27.89 7.38
C ALA A 305 -17.73 29.09 6.45
N GLY A 306 -17.08 29.11 5.29
CA GLY A 306 -17.23 30.15 4.28
C GLY A 306 -18.67 30.29 3.79
N ALA A 307 -19.35 29.16 3.52
CA ALA A 307 -20.75 29.17 3.12
C ALA A 307 -21.66 29.77 4.22
N GLN A 308 -21.45 29.41 5.48
CA GLN A 308 -22.20 29.93 6.62
C GLN A 308 -21.89 31.41 6.90
N CYS A 309 -20.62 31.82 6.78
CA CYS A 309 -20.22 33.21 6.91
C CYS A 309 -20.82 34.09 5.80
N ALA A 310 -20.89 33.57 4.58
CA ALA A 310 -21.54 34.24 3.45
C ALA A 310 -23.09 34.20 3.52
N ARG A 311 -23.67 33.55 4.52
CA ARG A 311 -25.13 33.35 4.68
C ARG A 311 -25.78 32.66 3.48
N VAL A 312 -25.02 31.82 2.79
CA VAL A 312 -25.50 31.07 1.63
C VAL A 312 -25.84 29.64 2.07
N ALA A 313 -27.09 29.24 1.87
CA ALA A 313 -27.50 27.86 2.08
C ALA A 313 -26.94 26.99 0.96
N VAL A 314 -25.79 26.39 1.18
CA VAL A 314 -25.15 25.48 0.25
C VAL A 314 -25.46 24.04 0.64
N PRO A 315 -26.13 23.26 -0.23
CA PRO A 315 -26.32 21.84 0.04
C PRO A 315 -25.00 21.14 0.25
N LEU A 316 -24.94 20.18 1.18
CA LEU A 316 -23.72 19.45 1.55
C LEU A 316 -22.97 18.87 0.35
N TRP A 317 -23.69 18.37 -0.65
CA TRP A 317 -23.12 17.88 -1.92
C TRP A 317 -22.35 18.94 -2.70
N LYS A 318 -22.83 20.17 -2.74
CA LYS A 318 -22.12 21.26 -3.41
C LYS A 318 -20.86 21.63 -2.62
N SER A 319 -20.94 21.72 -1.29
CA SER A 319 -19.80 21.98 -0.43
C SER A 319 -18.72 20.92 -0.59
N LEU A 320 -19.11 19.66 -0.61
CA LEU A 320 -18.19 18.54 -0.79
C LEU A 320 -17.52 18.56 -2.18
N GLY A 321 -18.27 18.86 -3.26
CA GLY A 321 -17.73 19.02 -4.61
C GLY A 321 -16.78 20.21 -4.74
N VAL A 322 -17.08 21.34 -4.08
CA VAL A 322 -16.16 22.50 -4.02
C VAL A 322 -14.88 22.14 -3.28
N ALA A 323 -15.00 21.47 -2.12
CA ALA A 323 -13.84 21.04 -1.35
C ALA A 323 -12.96 20.06 -2.13
N LEU A 324 -13.57 19.10 -2.84
CA LEU A 324 -12.82 18.16 -3.69
C LEU A 324 -12.06 18.91 -4.80
N LEU A 325 -12.71 19.83 -5.49
CA LEU A 325 -12.05 20.63 -6.53
C LEU A 325 -10.89 21.45 -5.96
N LEU A 326 -11.07 22.10 -4.81
CA LEU A 326 -9.99 22.87 -4.16
C LEU A 326 -8.80 21.97 -3.77
N VAL A 327 -9.08 20.79 -3.22
CA VAL A 327 -8.01 19.83 -2.89
C VAL A 327 -7.25 19.40 -4.15
N LEU A 328 -7.95 19.10 -5.24
CA LEU A 328 -7.33 18.69 -6.50
C LEU A 328 -6.58 19.82 -7.20
N LEU A 329 -7.02 21.06 -7.05
CA LEU A 329 -6.29 22.22 -7.56
C LEU A 329 -4.99 22.49 -6.78
N LEU A 330 -5.02 22.33 -5.45
CA LEU A 330 -3.85 22.53 -4.60
C LEU A 330 -2.88 21.32 -4.62
N PHE A 331 -3.42 20.12 -4.70
CA PHE A 331 -2.68 18.85 -4.64
C PHE A 331 -3.16 17.89 -5.74
N PRO A 332 -2.92 18.18 -7.02
CA PRO A 332 -3.51 17.43 -8.14
C PRO A 332 -3.10 15.94 -8.11
N LEU A 333 -1.85 15.63 -7.79
CA LEU A 333 -1.37 14.26 -7.70
C LEU A 333 -1.99 13.46 -6.54
N SER A 334 -2.68 14.12 -5.60
CA SER A 334 -3.46 13.42 -4.56
C SER A 334 -4.60 12.57 -5.14
N ALA A 335 -5.05 12.85 -6.38
CA ALA A 335 -5.99 12.03 -7.14
C ALA A 335 -5.51 10.58 -7.29
N LEU A 336 -4.19 10.35 -7.31
CA LEU A 336 -3.57 9.04 -7.41
C LEU A 336 -3.59 8.25 -6.08
N SER A 337 -3.98 8.90 -4.97
CA SER A 337 -3.99 8.31 -3.62
C SER A 337 -5.36 7.73 -3.28
N GLU A 338 -5.41 6.46 -2.88
CA GLU A 338 -6.62 5.80 -2.38
C GLU A 338 -7.21 6.54 -1.18
N SER A 339 -6.36 7.17 -0.37
CA SER A 339 -6.74 7.96 0.80
C SER A 339 -7.63 9.15 0.47
N LEU A 340 -7.47 9.79 -0.72
CA LEU A 340 -8.37 10.86 -1.17
C LEU A 340 -9.79 10.33 -1.33
N TRP A 341 -9.93 9.25 -2.10
CA TRP A 341 -11.23 8.68 -2.46
C TRP A 341 -11.97 8.13 -1.25
N LEU A 342 -11.24 7.51 -0.29
CA LEU A 342 -11.82 7.07 0.97
C LEU A 342 -12.33 8.23 1.81
N SER A 343 -11.56 9.32 1.93
CA SER A 343 -11.94 10.47 2.74
C SER A 343 -13.21 11.13 2.20
N PHE A 344 -13.24 11.43 0.90
CA PHE A 344 -14.43 12.03 0.27
C PHE A 344 -15.59 11.06 0.18
N GLY A 345 -15.32 9.78 -0.11
CA GLY A 345 -16.32 8.72 -0.14
C GLY A 345 -16.99 8.50 1.22
N ALA A 346 -16.22 8.51 2.31
CA ALA A 346 -16.76 8.40 3.66
C ALA A 346 -17.70 9.56 4.00
N VAL A 347 -17.29 10.82 3.74
CA VAL A 347 -18.14 11.99 3.99
C VAL A 347 -19.39 11.97 3.11
N ALA A 348 -19.24 11.56 1.84
CA ALA A 348 -20.37 11.37 0.92
C ALA A 348 -21.33 10.29 1.44
N ALA A 349 -20.82 9.14 1.88
CA ALA A 349 -21.63 8.08 2.44
C ALA A 349 -22.37 8.52 3.71
N ILE A 350 -21.69 9.23 4.62
CA ILE A 350 -22.33 9.82 5.81
C ILE A 350 -23.47 10.75 5.40
N ALA A 351 -23.21 11.67 4.47
CA ALA A 351 -24.21 12.61 3.98
C ALA A 351 -25.44 11.88 3.41
N MET A 352 -25.22 10.86 2.58
CA MET A 352 -26.32 10.07 2.00
C MET A 352 -27.08 9.28 3.05
N LEU A 353 -26.38 8.61 3.96
CA LEU A 353 -27.00 7.79 4.99
C LEU A 353 -27.84 8.63 5.97
N VAL A 354 -27.33 9.78 6.39
CA VAL A 354 -28.06 10.68 7.28
C VAL A 354 -29.33 11.21 6.63
N THR A 355 -29.25 11.65 5.37
CA THR A 355 -30.42 12.18 4.64
C THR A 355 -31.44 11.11 4.27
N SER A 356 -31.00 9.87 4.06
CA SER A 356 -31.83 8.78 3.56
C SER A 356 -32.40 7.88 4.64
N HIS A 357 -31.65 7.62 5.72
CA HIS A 357 -31.96 6.60 6.72
C HIS A 357 -32.00 7.14 8.15
N GLY A 358 -31.62 8.40 8.33
CA GLY A 358 -31.50 9.04 9.66
C GLY A 358 -30.19 8.68 10.38
N ALA A 359 -29.83 9.49 11.37
CA ALA A 359 -28.58 9.37 12.10
C ALA A 359 -28.45 8.06 12.91
N SER A 360 -29.53 7.46 13.35
CA SER A 360 -29.55 6.24 14.17
C SER A 360 -28.99 5.01 13.42
N ARG A 361 -29.18 4.94 12.12
CA ARG A 361 -28.69 3.83 11.30
C ARG A 361 -27.24 4.01 10.81
N LEU A 362 -26.70 5.19 10.96
CA LEU A 362 -25.33 5.54 10.53
C LEU A 362 -24.28 4.62 11.16
N LEU A 363 -24.42 4.36 12.48
CA LEU A 363 -23.46 3.54 13.22
C LEU A 363 -23.34 2.10 12.70
N ILE A 364 -24.41 1.57 12.09
CA ILE A 364 -24.42 0.21 11.55
C ILE A 364 -24.07 0.19 10.05
N LEU A 365 -24.66 1.10 9.27
CA LEU A 365 -24.52 1.09 7.81
C LEU A 365 -23.17 1.63 7.34
N LEU A 366 -22.63 2.65 7.98
CA LEU A 366 -21.35 3.25 7.56
C LEU A 366 -20.18 2.27 7.62
N PRO A 367 -19.96 1.49 8.71
CA PRO A 367 -18.91 0.48 8.73
C PRO A 367 -19.05 -0.58 7.62
N VAL A 368 -20.28 -1.00 7.30
CA VAL A 368 -20.52 -1.95 6.20
C VAL A 368 -20.16 -1.34 4.85
N VAL A 369 -20.60 -0.11 4.59
CA VAL A 369 -20.25 0.64 3.37
C VAL A 369 -18.74 0.79 3.24
N MET A 370 -18.06 1.19 4.32
CA MET A 370 -16.62 1.41 4.31
C MET A 370 -15.83 0.11 4.20
N ALA A 371 -16.34 -1.01 4.72
CA ALA A 371 -15.73 -2.32 4.54
C ALA A 371 -15.77 -2.76 3.07
N LEU A 372 -16.90 -2.57 2.38
CA LEU A 372 -17.04 -2.85 0.95
C LEU A 372 -16.10 -1.98 0.10
N VAL A 373 -16.07 -0.67 0.37
CA VAL A 373 -15.17 0.27 -0.31
C VAL A 373 -13.71 -0.09 -0.05
N GLY A 374 -13.37 -0.47 1.18
CA GLY A 374 -12.03 -0.91 1.58
C GLY A 374 -11.60 -2.18 0.85
N ALA A 375 -12.48 -3.18 0.73
CA ALA A 375 -12.21 -4.41 -0.01
C ALA A 375 -11.90 -4.15 -1.50
N ILE A 376 -12.61 -3.21 -2.11
CA ILE A 376 -12.40 -2.83 -3.53
C ILE A 376 -11.10 -2.03 -3.70
N LEU A 377 -10.85 -1.03 -2.86
CA LEU A 377 -9.71 -0.11 -3.02
C LEU A 377 -8.38 -0.68 -2.52
N PHE A 378 -8.40 -1.36 -1.37
CA PHE A 378 -7.17 -1.89 -0.75
C PHE A 378 -6.92 -3.36 -1.05
N GLN A 379 -7.87 -4.03 -1.70
CA GLN A 379 -7.80 -5.48 -1.92
C GLN A 379 -7.55 -6.25 -0.60
N GLN A 380 -8.15 -5.78 0.48
CA GLN A 380 -8.10 -6.38 1.80
C GLN A 380 -9.50 -6.36 2.41
N TRP A 381 -9.86 -7.47 3.02
CA TRP A 381 -11.14 -7.62 3.70
C TRP A 381 -10.92 -7.79 5.21
N SER A 382 -11.64 -7.02 5.98
CA SER A 382 -11.68 -7.20 7.44
C SER A 382 -13.10 -7.49 7.87
N VAL A 383 -13.36 -8.74 8.21
CA VAL A 383 -14.67 -9.18 8.71
C VAL A 383 -15.01 -8.53 10.04
N SER A 384 -14.01 -8.30 10.88
CA SER A 384 -14.15 -7.64 12.18
C SER A 384 -14.32 -6.12 12.09
N ALA A 385 -14.04 -5.48 10.95
CA ALA A 385 -14.04 -4.02 10.82
C ALA A 385 -15.35 -3.35 11.27
N PRO A 386 -16.56 -3.83 10.96
CA PRO A 386 -17.79 -3.22 11.44
C PRO A 386 -17.86 -3.19 12.98
N LEU A 387 -17.54 -4.29 13.64
CA LEU A 387 -17.55 -4.39 15.10
C LEU A 387 -16.41 -3.61 15.74
N ALA A 388 -15.20 -3.72 15.18
CA ALA A 388 -14.04 -2.96 15.63
C ALA A 388 -14.31 -1.46 15.60
N ASN A 389 -14.86 -0.94 14.51
CA ASN A 389 -15.15 0.47 14.35
C ASN A 389 -16.29 0.95 15.26
N LEU A 390 -17.29 0.11 15.47
CA LEU A 390 -18.38 0.42 16.40
C LEU A 390 -17.88 0.64 17.84
N LEU A 391 -16.87 -0.13 18.26
CA LEU A 391 -16.29 -0.02 19.61
C LEU A 391 -15.20 1.03 19.69
N LEU A 392 -14.28 1.06 18.72
CA LEU A 392 -13.09 1.89 18.81
C LEU A 392 -13.32 3.34 18.39
N ILE A 393 -14.21 3.63 17.44
CA ILE A 393 -14.44 5.03 17.05
C ILE A 393 -14.92 5.85 18.24
N PRO A 394 -15.93 5.45 19.04
CA PRO A 394 -16.30 6.18 20.25
C PRO A 394 -15.17 6.25 21.29
N LEU A 395 -14.44 5.14 21.50
CA LEU A 395 -13.32 5.12 22.45
C LEU A 395 -12.23 6.15 22.08
N TYR A 396 -11.83 6.17 20.80
CA TYR A 396 -10.81 7.12 20.35
C TYR A 396 -11.33 8.54 20.33
N THR A 397 -12.56 8.75 19.86
CA THR A 397 -13.17 10.08 19.69
C THR A 397 -13.49 10.76 21.01
N CYS A 398 -14.04 10.01 21.98
CA CYS A 398 -14.54 10.56 23.23
C CYS A 398 -13.56 10.44 24.41
N VAL A 399 -12.59 9.52 24.33
CA VAL A 399 -11.69 9.25 25.46
C VAL A 399 -10.23 9.47 25.07
N VAL A 400 -9.68 8.64 24.17
CA VAL A 400 -8.23 8.62 23.92
C VAL A 400 -7.71 9.94 23.36
N VAL A 401 -8.32 10.47 22.30
CA VAL A 401 -7.87 11.70 21.65
C VAL A 401 -8.09 12.92 22.53
N PRO A 402 -9.27 13.12 23.17
CA PRO A 402 -9.46 14.21 24.12
C PRO A 402 -8.43 14.22 25.25
N LEU A 403 -8.24 13.07 25.92
CA LEU A 403 -7.32 12.98 27.04
C LEU A 403 -5.86 13.19 26.59
N ALA A 404 -5.47 12.64 25.44
CA ALA A 404 -4.12 12.84 24.89
C ALA A 404 -3.84 14.30 24.55
N LEU A 405 -4.77 14.99 23.87
CA LEU A 405 -4.60 16.40 23.50
C LEU A 405 -4.62 17.32 24.71
N LEU A 406 -5.57 17.13 25.63
CA LEU A 406 -5.67 17.93 26.86
C LEU A 406 -4.49 17.67 27.79
N GLY A 407 -4.10 16.40 27.98
CA GLY A 407 -2.95 16.03 28.78
C GLY A 407 -1.64 16.61 28.25
N SER A 408 -1.48 16.58 26.93
CA SER A 408 -0.34 17.20 26.23
C SER A 408 -0.31 18.72 26.36
N LEU A 409 -1.47 19.38 26.23
CA LEU A 409 -1.61 20.83 26.30
C LEU A 409 -1.43 21.33 27.74
N LEU A 410 -2.08 20.68 28.69
CA LEU A 410 -2.10 21.08 30.12
C LEU A 410 -0.90 20.50 30.89
N GLN A 411 -0.08 19.68 30.28
CA GLN A 411 1.06 18.98 30.89
C GLN A 411 0.65 18.09 32.08
N GLN A 412 -0.57 17.52 32.04
CA GLN A 412 -1.12 16.71 33.14
C GLN A 412 -0.94 15.21 32.90
N GLY A 413 -0.09 14.57 33.73
CA GLY A 413 0.25 13.14 33.62
C GLY A 413 -0.98 12.23 33.74
N TRP A 414 -1.91 12.50 34.65
CA TRP A 414 -3.10 11.66 34.85
C TRP A 414 -4.04 11.63 33.64
N LEU A 415 -4.12 12.72 32.87
CA LEU A 415 -4.86 12.76 31.59
C LEU A 415 -4.15 11.86 30.55
N MET A 416 -2.81 11.92 30.50
CA MET A 416 -2.03 11.10 29.60
C MET A 416 -2.15 9.61 29.94
N GLU A 417 -2.14 9.26 31.22
CA GLU A 417 -2.36 7.88 31.70
C GLU A 417 -3.76 7.37 31.37
N GLY A 418 -4.79 8.20 31.53
CA GLY A 418 -6.15 7.86 31.07
C GLY A 418 -6.23 7.59 29.58
N GLY A 419 -5.55 8.41 28.77
CA GLY A 419 -5.40 8.17 27.34
C GLY A 419 -4.66 6.86 27.02
N ALA A 420 -3.56 6.59 27.74
CA ALA A 420 -2.78 5.37 27.63
C ALA A 420 -3.58 4.12 27.98
N THR A 421 -4.36 4.15 29.05
CA THR A 421 -5.28 3.05 29.42
C THR A 421 -6.30 2.76 28.30
N GLY A 422 -6.84 3.81 27.66
CA GLY A 422 -7.71 3.65 26.51
C GLY A 422 -7.01 3.00 25.30
N THR A 423 -5.70 3.27 25.11
CA THR A 423 -4.92 2.60 24.04
C THR A 423 -4.64 1.14 24.37
N GLU A 424 -4.34 0.77 25.63
CA GLU A 424 -4.18 -0.62 26.04
C GLU A 424 -5.47 -1.42 25.83
N LEU A 425 -6.61 -0.84 26.24
CA LEU A 425 -7.93 -1.44 25.97
C LEU A 425 -8.14 -1.67 24.47
N SER A 426 -7.76 -0.70 23.63
CA SER A 426 -7.91 -0.84 22.18
C SER A 426 -7.05 -1.96 21.61
N VAL A 427 -5.81 -2.12 22.07
CA VAL A 427 -4.90 -3.20 21.66
C VAL A 427 -5.46 -4.56 22.08
N TRP A 428 -5.97 -4.67 23.30
CA TRP A 428 -6.61 -5.91 23.79
C TRP A 428 -7.86 -6.27 22.95
N LEU A 429 -8.72 -5.30 22.68
CA LEU A 429 -9.89 -5.50 21.81
C LEU A 429 -9.49 -5.95 20.39
N MET A 430 -8.46 -5.34 19.81
CA MET A 430 -7.99 -5.70 18.48
C MET A 430 -7.38 -7.10 18.44
N ALA A 431 -6.59 -7.49 19.44
CA ALA A 431 -6.05 -8.83 19.55
C ALA A 431 -7.15 -9.89 19.67
N SER A 432 -8.18 -9.61 20.49
CA SER A 432 -9.33 -10.50 20.66
C SER A 432 -10.16 -10.65 19.38
N LEU A 433 -10.41 -9.55 18.67
CA LEU A 433 -11.13 -9.57 17.38
C LEU A 433 -10.31 -10.26 16.28
N ALA A 434 -9.00 -10.05 16.24
CA ALA A 434 -8.13 -10.71 15.27
C ALA A 434 -8.12 -12.22 15.47
N SER A 435 -8.02 -12.71 16.70
CA SER A 435 -8.05 -14.16 17.02
C SER A 435 -9.40 -14.78 16.65
N TRP A 436 -10.51 -14.09 16.97
CA TRP A 436 -11.85 -14.57 16.64
C TRP A 436 -12.11 -14.66 15.13
N THR A 437 -11.61 -13.69 14.34
CA THR A 437 -11.86 -13.63 12.90
C THR A 437 -10.76 -14.27 12.05
N SER A 438 -9.71 -14.83 12.65
CA SER A 438 -8.56 -15.42 11.94
C SER A 438 -8.95 -16.53 10.94
N HIS A 439 -10.03 -17.27 11.23
CA HIS A 439 -10.54 -18.38 10.43
C HIS A 439 -11.49 -17.94 9.30
N TRP A 440 -11.94 -16.68 9.30
CA TRP A 440 -12.93 -16.18 8.36
C TRP A 440 -12.22 -15.58 7.15
N ARG A 441 -12.17 -16.34 6.06
CA ARG A 441 -11.58 -15.90 4.80
C ARG A 441 -12.68 -15.65 3.78
N LEU A 442 -12.96 -14.38 3.47
CA LEU A 442 -13.86 -14.01 2.38
C LEU A 442 -13.04 -13.73 1.11
N PRO A 443 -13.50 -14.17 -0.06
CA PRO A 443 -12.83 -13.87 -1.31
C PRO A 443 -12.82 -12.35 -1.57
N LEU A 444 -11.76 -11.84 -2.17
CA LEU A 444 -11.71 -10.45 -2.62
C LEU A 444 -12.55 -10.31 -3.91
N PRO A 445 -13.22 -9.15 -4.11
CA PRO A 445 -14.00 -8.96 -5.33
C PRO A 445 -13.09 -8.93 -6.57
N THR A 446 -13.49 -9.66 -7.60
CA THR A 446 -12.97 -9.48 -8.97
C THR A 446 -13.53 -8.17 -9.56
N VAL A 447 -13.08 -7.77 -10.74
CA VAL A 447 -13.63 -6.59 -11.42
C VAL A 447 -15.14 -6.71 -11.61
N THR A 448 -15.60 -7.88 -12.08
CA THR A 448 -17.03 -8.13 -12.33
C THR A 448 -17.84 -8.11 -11.03
N SER A 449 -17.44 -8.88 -10.02
CA SER A 449 -18.14 -8.93 -8.73
C SER A 449 -18.06 -7.61 -7.98
N GLY A 450 -16.98 -6.85 -8.17
CA GLY A 450 -16.81 -5.49 -7.63
C GLY A 450 -17.81 -4.50 -8.22
N VAL A 451 -18.13 -4.60 -9.52
CA VAL A 451 -19.18 -3.78 -10.15
C VAL A 451 -20.54 -4.06 -9.52
N PHE A 452 -20.90 -5.32 -9.30
CA PHE A 452 -22.15 -5.68 -8.62
C PHE A 452 -22.18 -5.19 -7.17
N ALA A 453 -21.07 -5.32 -6.43
CA ALA A 453 -20.97 -4.80 -5.07
C ALA A 453 -21.11 -3.27 -5.03
N LEU A 454 -20.49 -2.56 -5.99
CA LEU A 454 -20.63 -1.11 -6.12
C LEU A 454 -22.08 -0.71 -6.47
N LEU A 455 -22.74 -1.46 -7.36
CA LEU A 455 -24.16 -1.26 -7.69
C LEU A 455 -25.04 -1.47 -6.46
N ALA A 456 -24.83 -2.53 -5.69
CA ALA A 456 -25.56 -2.78 -4.44
C ALA A 456 -25.36 -1.62 -3.45
N LEU A 457 -24.15 -1.11 -3.34
CA LEU A 457 -23.82 0.05 -2.51
C LEU A 457 -24.54 1.32 -2.96
N ILE A 458 -24.54 1.62 -4.27
CA ILE A 458 -25.25 2.76 -4.84
C ILE A 458 -26.76 2.67 -4.56
N LEU A 459 -27.36 1.49 -4.77
CA LEU A 459 -28.78 1.26 -4.51
C LEU A 459 -29.12 1.35 -3.02
N LEU A 460 -28.22 0.97 -2.15
CA LEU A 460 -28.38 1.14 -0.69
C LEU A 460 -28.33 2.62 -0.30
N LEU A 461 -27.41 3.37 -0.87
CA LEU A 461 -27.17 4.78 -0.52
C LEU A 461 -28.19 5.73 -1.13
N ILE A 462 -28.79 5.40 -2.30
CA ILE A 462 -29.74 6.26 -3.01
C ILE A 462 -31.17 5.69 -2.91
N PRO A 463 -31.94 6.07 -1.86
CA PRO A 463 -33.27 5.53 -1.63
C PRO A 463 -34.31 5.92 -2.68
N ALA A 464 -34.07 6.99 -3.44
CA ALA A 464 -34.96 7.44 -4.50
C ALA A 464 -34.99 6.52 -5.72
N LEU A 465 -34.06 5.57 -5.85
CA LEU A 465 -34.09 4.61 -6.94
C LEU A 465 -35.15 3.53 -6.68
N PRO A 466 -36.01 3.23 -7.67
CA PRO A 466 -37.09 2.26 -7.53
C PRO A 466 -36.59 0.82 -7.58
N PHE A 467 -35.82 0.41 -6.56
CA PHE A 467 -35.29 -0.95 -6.45
C PHE A 467 -35.71 -1.58 -5.12
N PRO A 468 -36.26 -2.81 -5.11
CA PRO A 468 -36.65 -3.50 -3.88
C PRO A 468 -35.39 -3.88 -3.08
N ARG A 469 -35.09 -3.11 -2.04
CA ARG A 469 -33.83 -3.21 -1.24
C ARG A 469 -33.62 -4.60 -0.62
N ARG A 470 -34.68 -5.35 -0.38
CA ARG A 470 -34.60 -6.76 0.06
C ARG A 470 -33.84 -7.66 -0.94
N LEU A 471 -33.70 -7.22 -2.20
CA LEU A 471 -32.96 -7.93 -3.24
C LEU A 471 -31.48 -7.51 -3.33
N LEU A 472 -31.03 -6.49 -2.60
CA LEU A 472 -29.64 -6.05 -2.60
C LEU A 472 -28.63 -7.17 -2.26
N PRO A 473 -28.91 -8.09 -1.30
CA PRO A 473 -28.00 -9.21 -1.06
C PRO A 473 -27.76 -10.08 -2.28
N LEU A 474 -28.72 -10.19 -3.20
CA LEU A 474 -28.56 -10.96 -4.44
C LEU A 474 -27.49 -10.39 -5.36
N LEU A 475 -27.26 -9.08 -5.32
CA LEU A 475 -26.17 -8.43 -6.08
C LEU A 475 -24.78 -8.76 -5.53
N LEU A 476 -24.69 -9.30 -4.32
CA LEU A 476 -23.43 -9.74 -3.73
C LEU A 476 -23.14 -11.22 -4.03
N LEU A 477 -24.10 -11.98 -4.56
CA LEU A 477 -23.91 -13.40 -4.89
C LEU A 477 -22.76 -13.64 -5.90
N PRO A 478 -22.60 -12.85 -6.98
CA PRO A 478 -21.46 -13.01 -7.88
C PRO A 478 -20.09 -12.85 -7.18
N TRP A 479 -20.06 -12.10 -6.07
CA TRP A 479 -18.86 -12.00 -5.26
C TRP A 479 -18.65 -13.22 -4.35
N LEU A 480 -19.69 -13.64 -3.65
CA LEU A 480 -19.60 -14.76 -2.70
C LEU A 480 -19.33 -16.11 -3.42
N PHE A 481 -19.83 -16.26 -4.63
CA PHE A 481 -19.72 -17.49 -5.44
C PHE A 481 -18.71 -17.37 -6.59
N GLN A 482 -17.85 -16.32 -6.57
CA GLN A 482 -16.81 -16.23 -7.58
C GLN A 482 -15.84 -17.42 -7.49
N ARG A 483 -15.61 -18.04 -8.61
CA ARG A 483 -14.59 -19.09 -8.76
C ARG A 483 -13.67 -18.71 -9.91
N PRO A 484 -12.38 -19.03 -9.82
CA PRO A 484 -11.48 -18.85 -10.95
C PRO A 484 -11.94 -19.78 -12.09
N GLU A 485 -11.73 -19.33 -13.33
CA GLU A 485 -12.01 -20.15 -14.50
C GLU A 485 -11.28 -21.51 -14.37
N PRO A 486 -11.99 -22.65 -14.46
CA PRO A 486 -11.36 -23.96 -14.34
C PRO A 486 -10.41 -24.20 -15.52
N LEU A 487 -9.28 -24.82 -15.25
CA LEU A 487 -8.38 -25.30 -16.29
C LEU A 487 -8.90 -26.67 -16.80
N PRO A 488 -8.67 -26.98 -18.08
CA PRO A 488 -8.88 -28.33 -18.59
C PRO A 488 -8.04 -29.37 -17.83
N GLU A 489 -8.47 -30.61 -17.86
CA GLU A 489 -7.72 -31.70 -17.23
C GLU A 489 -6.36 -31.92 -17.94
N GLY A 490 -5.33 -32.13 -17.16
CA GLY A 490 -3.94 -32.25 -17.64
C GLY A 490 -3.24 -30.92 -17.90
N GLU A 491 -3.96 -29.79 -17.95
CA GLU A 491 -3.35 -28.49 -18.14
C GLU A 491 -2.88 -27.87 -16.81
N TRP A 492 -1.85 -27.02 -16.91
CA TRP A 492 -1.34 -26.25 -15.81
C TRP A 492 -1.11 -24.79 -16.20
N GLN A 493 -1.16 -23.91 -15.21
CA GLN A 493 -0.87 -22.48 -15.32
C GLN A 493 0.26 -22.13 -14.36
N LEU A 494 1.32 -21.47 -14.86
CA LEU A 494 2.37 -20.91 -14.04
C LEU A 494 2.12 -19.41 -13.84
N VAL A 495 2.21 -18.97 -12.59
CA VAL A 495 2.23 -17.56 -12.22
C VAL A 495 3.55 -17.26 -11.54
N ALA A 496 4.34 -16.36 -12.10
CA ALA A 496 5.55 -15.86 -11.47
C ALA A 496 5.31 -14.42 -10.96
N PHE A 497 5.42 -14.26 -9.66
CA PHE A 497 5.18 -12.96 -9.03
C PHE A 497 6.43 -12.08 -9.11
N ASP A 498 6.23 -10.78 -9.37
CA ASP A 498 7.28 -9.78 -9.14
C ASP A 498 7.39 -9.50 -7.64
N VAL A 499 8.26 -10.22 -6.97
CA VAL A 499 8.57 -10.04 -5.54
C VAL A 499 9.82 -9.18 -5.32
N GLY A 500 10.33 -8.55 -6.37
CA GLY A 500 11.63 -7.91 -6.36
C GLY A 500 12.75 -8.95 -6.40
N GLN A 501 13.78 -8.81 -5.55
CA GLN A 501 14.82 -9.84 -5.47
C GLN A 501 14.32 -11.00 -4.62
N GLY A 502 14.18 -12.16 -5.24
CA GLY A 502 13.66 -13.39 -4.66
C GLY A 502 12.78 -14.17 -5.63
N LEU A 503 12.21 -15.26 -5.17
CA LEU A 503 11.35 -16.14 -5.94
C LEU A 503 10.01 -16.36 -5.23
N ALA A 504 8.92 -16.29 -5.99
CA ALA A 504 7.61 -16.77 -5.58
C ALA A 504 6.83 -17.15 -6.84
N LEU A 505 6.38 -18.39 -6.91
CA LEU A 505 5.63 -18.94 -8.03
C LEU A 505 4.34 -19.59 -7.52
N ALA A 506 3.34 -19.62 -8.39
CA ALA A 506 2.16 -20.48 -8.20
C ALA A 506 1.99 -21.36 -9.43
N VAL A 507 1.80 -22.66 -9.21
CA VAL A 507 1.44 -23.61 -10.26
C VAL A 507 0.04 -24.12 -9.96
N ARG A 508 -0.89 -23.78 -10.83
CA ARG A 508 -2.29 -24.12 -10.69
C ARG A 508 -2.66 -25.21 -11.71
N THR A 509 -3.39 -26.20 -11.26
CA THR A 509 -4.08 -27.19 -12.09
C THR A 509 -5.61 -26.90 -12.05
N ARG A 510 -6.45 -27.81 -12.46
CA ARG A 510 -7.90 -27.61 -12.50
C ARG A 510 -8.48 -27.27 -11.12
N GLU A 511 -8.14 -28.05 -10.10
CA GLU A 511 -8.69 -27.92 -8.74
C GLU A 511 -7.63 -27.65 -7.68
N HIS A 512 -6.33 -27.87 -8.00
CA HIS A 512 -5.23 -27.79 -7.04
C HIS A 512 -4.29 -26.62 -7.32
N LEU A 513 -3.61 -26.17 -6.25
CA LEU A 513 -2.64 -25.08 -6.28
C LEU A 513 -1.39 -25.43 -5.49
N LEU A 514 -0.25 -25.33 -6.14
CA LEU A 514 1.07 -25.36 -5.53
C LEU A 514 1.65 -23.97 -5.45
N ILE A 515 2.18 -23.59 -4.27
CA ILE A 515 3.06 -22.43 -4.13
C ILE A 515 4.49 -22.92 -4.03
N TYR A 516 5.39 -22.36 -4.85
CA TYR A 516 6.81 -22.61 -4.80
C TYR A 516 7.54 -21.32 -4.44
N ASP A 517 8.19 -21.31 -3.28
CA ASP A 517 8.76 -20.16 -2.60
C ASP A 517 7.77 -19.03 -2.28
N THR A 518 8.17 -18.13 -1.41
CA THR A 518 7.27 -17.11 -0.84
C THR A 518 7.82 -15.69 -0.92
N GLY A 519 9.01 -15.54 -1.53
CA GLY A 519 9.71 -14.27 -1.63
C GLY A 519 10.24 -13.73 -0.30
N PRO A 520 10.87 -12.55 -0.34
CA PRO A 520 11.55 -11.98 0.80
C PRO A 520 10.62 -11.42 1.87
N SER A 521 11.14 -11.40 3.11
CA SER A 521 10.56 -10.68 4.24
C SER A 521 11.53 -9.66 4.82
N TRP A 522 10.95 -8.79 5.64
CA TRP A 522 11.63 -7.83 6.48
C TRP A 522 10.84 -7.68 7.79
N PRO A 523 11.40 -7.07 8.85
CA PRO A 523 10.70 -6.98 10.12
C PRO A 523 9.26 -6.48 9.99
N GLY A 524 8.32 -7.32 10.40
CA GLY A 524 6.88 -7.08 10.44
C GLY A 524 6.12 -7.17 9.12
N ASP A 525 6.78 -7.54 7.99
CA ASP A 525 6.08 -7.66 6.71
C ASP A 525 6.82 -8.58 5.72
N SER A 526 6.14 -9.02 4.66
CA SER A 526 6.73 -9.87 3.63
C SER A 526 6.07 -9.65 2.27
N MET A 527 6.73 -10.10 1.20
CA MET A 527 6.11 -10.12 -0.13
C MET A 527 4.94 -11.10 -0.19
N ALA A 528 4.97 -12.19 0.57
CA ALA A 528 3.82 -13.07 0.67
C ALA A 528 2.58 -12.33 1.19
N ARG A 529 2.70 -11.54 2.26
CA ARG A 529 1.59 -10.73 2.81
C ARG A 529 1.11 -9.67 1.83
N ARG A 530 2.01 -9.06 1.07
CA ARG A 530 1.68 -7.95 0.15
C ARG A 530 1.12 -8.40 -1.19
N ILE A 531 1.51 -9.59 -1.66
CA ILE A 531 1.24 -10.03 -3.03
C ILE A 531 0.53 -11.39 -3.05
N LEU A 532 1.10 -12.42 -2.41
CA LEU A 532 0.57 -13.78 -2.48
C LEU A 532 -0.80 -13.88 -1.81
N LEU A 533 -0.92 -13.46 -0.55
CA LEU A 533 -2.19 -13.52 0.19
C LEU A 533 -3.31 -12.73 -0.50
N PRO A 534 -3.12 -11.47 -0.95
CA PRO A 534 -4.12 -10.76 -1.73
C PRO A 534 -4.46 -11.45 -3.05
N TRP A 535 -3.47 -12.05 -3.72
CA TRP A 535 -3.72 -12.79 -4.95
C TRP A 535 -4.55 -14.05 -4.71
N LEU A 536 -4.20 -14.85 -3.69
CA LEU A 536 -4.95 -16.03 -3.27
C LEU A 536 -6.40 -15.67 -2.92
N ALA A 537 -6.58 -14.63 -2.11
CA ALA A 537 -7.91 -14.15 -1.72
C ALA A 537 -8.73 -13.65 -2.91
N ARG A 538 -8.10 -12.98 -3.88
CA ARG A 538 -8.77 -12.50 -5.10
C ARG A 538 -9.15 -13.65 -6.04
N GLN A 539 -8.35 -14.70 -6.09
CA GLN A 539 -8.65 -15.89 -6.88
C GLN A 539 -9.64 -16.83 -6.16
N GLY A 540 -9.85 -16.65 -4.86
CA GLY A 540 -10.63 -17.59 -4.05
C GLY A 540 -9.93 -18.95 -3.94
N LEU A 541 -8.60 -18.96 -3.97
CA LEU A 541 -7.78 -20.18 -3.94
C LEU A 541 -7.08 -20.32 -2.58
N THR A 542 -6.92 -21.57 -2.16
CA THR A 542 -6.04 -21.98 -1.06
C THR A 542 -5.01 -22.94 -1.61
N PRO A 543 -3.72 -22.81 -1.26
CA PRO A 543 -2.72 -23.77 -1.69
C PRO A 543 -2.98 -25.15 -1.03
N ASP A 544 -2.79 -26.21 -1.81
CA ASP A 544 -2.83 -27.61 -1.34
C ASP A 544 -1.45 -28.06 -0.86
N ARG A 545 -0.39 -27.44 -1.39
CA ARG A 545 1.00 -27.70 -1.02
C ARG A 545 1.85 -26.47 -1.20
N ILE A 546 2.84 -26.30 -0.32
CA ILE A 546 3.87 -25.28 -0.43
C ILE A 546 5.22 -25.98 -0.50
N ILE A 547 6.06 -25.57 -1.44
CA ILE A 547 7.46 -25.99 -1.53
C ILE A 547 8.32 -24.77 -1.25
N ILE A 548 9.26 -24.89 -0.31
CA ILE A 548 10.31 -23.91 -0.07
C ILE A 548 11.61 -24.51 -0.56
N SER A 549 12.18 -23.93 -1.60
CA SER A 549 13.40 -24.45 -2.23
C SER A 549 14.52 -24.63 -1.21
N HIS A 550 14.83 -23.59 -0.46
CA HIS A 550 15.80 -23.57 0.63
C HIS A 550 15.51 -22.43 1.61
N GLY A 551 16.26 -22.36 2.72
CA GLY A 551 15.95 -21.49 3.88
C GLY A 551 16.37 -20.03 3.76
N ASP A 552 16.82 -19.53 2.62
CA ASP A 552 17.23 -18.14 2.46
C ASP A 552 16.03 -17.19 2.41
N ASN A 553 16.24 -15.96 2.89
CA ASN A 553 15.14 -15.01 3.10
C ASN A 553 14.40 -14.63 1.81
N ASP A 554 15.05 -14.63 0.68
CA ASP A 554 14.43 -14.29 -0.61
C ASP A 554 13.61 -15.44 -1.22
N HIS A 555 13.56 -16.61 -0.55
CA HIS A 555 12.74 -17.78 -0.86
C HIS A 555 11.76 -18.10 0.26
N ALA A 556 12.27 -18.34 1.48
CA ALA A 556 11.49 -18.73 2.65
C ALA A 556 10.90 -17.55 3.43
N GLY A 557 11.30 -16.31 3.15
CA GLY A 557 11.00 -15.15 3.99
C GLY A 557 9.51 -14.92 4.25
N GLY A 558 8.65 -15.21 3.26
CA GLY A 558 7.21 -15.04 3.40
C GLY A 558 6.47 -16.21 4.06
N MET A 559 7.16 -17.30 4.45
CA MET A 559 6.54 -18.53 4.94
C MET A 559 5.66 -18.32 6.18
N GLU A 560 6.07 -17.43 7.10
CA GLU A 560 5.27 -17.10 8.27
C GLU A 560 3.83 -16.64 7.93
N ALA A 561 3.66 -15.96 6.81
CA ALA A 561 2.35 -15.49 6.36
C ALA A 561 1.44 -16.62 5.84
N LEU A 562 2.02 -17.77 5.50
CA LEU A 562 1.32 -18.97 5.00
C LEU A 562 1.38 -20.14 5.98
N ALA A 563 1.89 -19.92 7.20
CA ALA A 563 1.99 -20.96 8.23
C ALA A 563 0.61 -21.61 8.52
N GLY A 564 0.57 -22.93 8.53
CA GLY A 564 -0.65 -23.69 8.78
C GLY A 564 -1.72 -23.64 7.66
N VAL A 565 -1.39 -23.06 6.50
CA VAL A 565 -2.33 -22.98 5.36
C VAL A 565 -2.34 -24.29 4.57
N ALA A 566 -1.18 -24.92 4.38
CA ALA A 566 -1.03 -26.17 3.64
C ALA A 566 0.23 -26.93 4.13
N PRO A 567 0.35 -28.23 3.82
CA PRO A 567 1.59 -28.99 4.03
C PRO A 567 2.77 -28.34 3.31
N VAL A 568 3.94 -28.31 3.96
CA VAL A 568 5.15 -27.66 3.46
C VAL A 568 6.24 -28.70 3.24
N LEU A 569 6.86 -28.68 2.07
CA LEU A 569 8.11 -29.40 1.77
C LEU A 569 9.25 -28.37 1.71
N SER A 570 10.43 -28.72 2.19
CA SER A 570 11.61 -27.86 2.05
C SER A 570 12.90 -28.64 1.85
N GLY A 571 13.79 -28.08 1.03
CA GLY A 571 15.16 -28.58 0.91
C GLY A 571 16.00 -28.37 2.18
N GLU A 572 15.55 -27.46 3.08
CA GLU A 572 16.17 -27.19 4.37
C GLU A 572 15.13 -27.20 5.50
N SER A 573 14.51 -28.35 5.77
CA SER A 573 13.46 -28.48 6.79
C SER A 573 13.92 -28.03 8.18
N ALA A 574 15.20 -28.14 8.52
CA ALA A 574 15.75 -27.63 9.76
C ALA A 574 15.69 -26.08 9.89
N ARG A 575 15.72 -25.35 8.78
CA ARG A 575 15.63 -23.88 8.73
C ARG A 575 14.21 -23.36 8.46
N VAL A 576 13.32 -24.23 7.98
CA VAL A 576 11.92 -23.91 7.68
C VAL A 576 11.02 -24.70 8.65
N PRO A 577 10.63 -24.12 9.79
CA PRO A 577 9.87 -24.82 10.82
C PRO A 577 8.53 -25.37 10.29
N GLY A 578 8.18 -26.59 10.66
CA GLY A 578 6.93 -27.25 10.26
C GLY A 578 6.92 -27.78 8.83
N SER A 579 8.07 -27.84 8.16
CA SER A 579 8.20 -28.47 6.83
C SER A 579 8.74 -29.90 6.92
N GLU A 580 8.31 -30.72 5.96
CA GLU A 580 8.89 -32.05 5.69
C GLU A 580 10.04 -31.92 4.68
N PRO A 581 11.01 -32.84 4.68
CA PRO A 581 12.11 -32.80 3.73
C PRO A 581 11.64 -33.06 2.29
N CYS A 582 12.12 -32.23 1.40
CA CYS A 582 12.01 -32.40 -0.04
C CYS A 582 13.15 -33.33 -0.50
N LEU A 583 12.83 -34.47 -1.11
CA LEU A 583 13.81 -35.45 -1.55
C LEU A 583 13.55 -35.88 -3.00
N ALA A 584 14.64 -36.14 -3.74
CA ALA A 584 14.58 -36.71 -5.07
C ALA A 584 13.78 -38.01 -5.08
N GLY A 585 12.96 -38.21 -6.12
CA GLY A 585 12.08 -39.36 -6.28
C GLY A 585 10.66 -39.17 -5.71
N GLN A 586 10.40 -38.16 -4.88
CA GLN A 586 9.03 -37.83 -4.48
C GLN A 586 8.22 -37.38 -5.70
N GLN A 587 7.00 -37.96 -5.85
CA GLN A 587 6.14 -37.68 -6.99
C GLN A 587 4.66 -37.71 -6.55
N TRP A 588 3.85 -36.87 -7.17
CA TRP A 588 2.39 -36.90 -7.01
C TRP A 588 1.71 -36.41 -8.29
N ARG A 589 0.41 -36.67 -8.39
CA ARG A 589 -0.40 -36.30 -9.55
C ARG A 589 -1.64 -35.54 -9.09
N TRP A 590 -1.89 -34.39 -9.74
CA TRP A 590 -3.12 -33.59 -9.57
C TRP A 590 -3.73 -33.31 -10.94
N ASP A 591 -5.01 -33.59 -11.11
CA ASP A 591 -5.81 -33.27 -12.31
C ASP A 591 -5.12 -33.66 -13.62
N GLY A 592 -4.46 -34.82 -13.66
CA GLY A 592 -3.71 -35.27 -14.83
C GLY A 592 -2.29 -34.70 -14.97
N VAL A 593 -1.90 -33.73 -14.16
CA VAL A 593 -0.55 -33.13 -14.12
C VAL A 593 0.35 -33.87 -13.13
N VAL A 594 1.54 -34.21 -13.53
CA VAL A 594 2.54 -34.91 -12.72
C VAL A 594 3.57 -33.92 -12.19
N PHE A 595 3.84 -34.01 -10.90
CA PHE A 595 4.84 -33.23 -10.18
C PHE A 595 5.92 -34.20 -9.67
N SER A 596 7.18 -33.93 -9.98
CA SER A 596 8.31 -34.79 -9.62
C SER A 596 9.43 -33.97 -9.02
N LEU A 597 9.89 -34.32 -7.82
CA LEU A 597 11.09 -33.76 -7.23
C LEU A 597 12.31 -34.53 -7.73
N LEU A 598 13.19 -33.85 -8.41
CA LEU A 598 14.40 -34.41 -9.01
C LEU A 598 15.62 -34.24 -8.12
N TRP A 599 15.56 -33.36 -7.10
CA TRP A 599 16.62 -32.99 -6.19
C TRP A 599 16.04 -32.35 -4.94
N PRO A 600 16.69 -32.37 -3.74
CA PRO A 600 18.02 -32.89 -3.46
C PRO A 600 18.03 -34.40 -3.13
N GLY A 601 19.22 -34.99 -3.16
CA GLY A 601 19.50 -36.29 -2.52
C GLY A 601 19.64 -36.14 -0.99
N PRO A 602 19.69 -37.27 -0.22
CA PRO A 602 19.69 -37.24 1.23
C PRO A 602 20.92 -36.59 1.87
N ASP A 603 22.06 -36.58 1.19
CA ASP A 603 23.36 -36.17 1.73
C ASP A 603 23.83 -34.79 1.21
N ILE A 604 22.91 -33.95 0.75
CA ILE A 604 23.28 -32.66 0.18
C ILE A 604 23.50 -31.61 1.27
N THR A 605 24.56 -30.82 1.11
CA THR A 605 24.91 -29.73 2.03
C THR A 605 23.81 -28.66 2.05
N PRO A 606 23.36 -28.20 3.24
CA PRO A 606 22.40 -27.11 3.36
C PRO A 606 22.82 -25.84 2.64
N GLY A 607 21.84 -25.06 2.18
CA GLY A 607 22.01 -23.81 1.40
C GLY A 607 21.44 -23.95 0.00
N ASN A 608 21.94 -23.15 -0.93
CA ASN A 608 21.44 -23.11 -2.33
C ASN A 608 21.43 -24.50 -2.99
N GLU A 609 22.45 -25.32 -2.75
CA GLU A 609 22.58 -26.64 -3.36
C GLU A 609 21.54 -27.65 -2.85
N SER A 610 20.86 -27.37 -1.72
CA SER A 610 19.74 -28.19 -1.20
C SER A 610 18.37 -27.77 -1.75
N SER A 611 18.31 -26.84 -2.72
CA SER A 611 17.05 -26.39 -3.31
C SER A 611 16.25 -27.56 -3.90
N CYS A 612 14.94 -27.59 -3.63
CA CYS A 612 14.02 -28.56 -4.23
C CYS A 612 13.91 -28.33 -5.75
N VAL A 613 14.46 -29.21 -6.57
CA VAL A 613 14.27 -29.12 -8.04
C VAL A 613 12.96 -29.80 -8.41
N LEU A 614 12.00 -29.04 -8.89
CA LEU A 614 10.68 -29.50 -9.25
C LEU A 614 10.51 -29.54 -10.78
N HIS A 615 10.09 -30.69 -11.30
CA HIS A 615 9.61 -30.86 -12.65
C HIS A 615 8.08 -31.06 -12.66
N VAL A 616 7.38 -30.31 -13.51
CA VAL A 616 5.94 -30.39 -13.68
C VAL A 616 5.64 -30.76 -15.14
N SER A 617 4.80 -31.76 -15.36
CA SER A 617 4.44 -32.18 -16.72
C SER A 617 2.94 -32.48 -16.84
N GLY A 618 2.33 -32.02 -17.90
CA GLY A 618 0.90 -32.25 -18.19
C GLY A 618 0.53 -31.73 -19.57
N ALA A 619 -0.45 -32.35 -20.23
CA ALA A 619 -0.93 -31.99 -21.58
C ALA A 619 0.19 -31.84 -22.62
N GLY A 620 1.26 -32.64 -22.54
CA GLY A 620 2.42 -32.59 -23.45
C GLY A 620 3.33 -31.37 -23.21
N ARG A 621 3.16 -30.61 -22.13
CA ARG A 621 3.95 -29.43 -21.73
C ARG A 621 4.63 -29.64 -20.40
N SER A 622 5.79 -29.00 -20.24
CA SER A 622 6.61 -29.21 -19.06
C SER A 622 7.29 -27.93 -18.56
N LEU A 623 7.53 -27.91 -17.25
CA LEU A 623 8.13 -26.81 -16.50
C LEU A 623 9.21 -27.37 -15.57
N LEU A 624 10.38 -26.74 -15.56
CA LEU A 624 11.44 -27.03 -14.61
C LEU A 624 11.68 -25.82 -13.69
N ILE A 625 11.63 -26.05 -12.38
CA ILE A 625 11.90 -25.06 -11.34
C ILE A 625 13.10 -25.55 -10.52
N PRO A 626 14.31 -25.05 -10.76
CA PRO A 626 15.53 -25.56 -10.13
C PRO A 626 15.85 -24.90 -8.77
N GLY A 627 15.10 -23.88 -8.33
CA GLY A 627 15.51 -23.07 -7.17
C GLY A 627 16.85 -22.38 -7.43
N ASP A 628 17.73 -22.38 -6.43
CA ASP A 628 19.01 -21.67 -6.48
C ASP A 628 20.23 -22.59 -6.63
N ILE A 629 20.02 -23.84 -7.13
CA ILE A 629 21.14 -24.77 -7.35
C ILE A 629 22.22 -24.14 -8.24
N GLY A 630 23.48 -24.47 -7.92
CA GLY A 630 24.63 -24.07 -8.70
C GLY A 630 24.99 -25.09 -9.80
N LYS A 631 25.99 -24.75 -10.61
CA LYS A 631 26.46 -25.61 -11.71
C LYS A 631 26.86 -27.02 -11.26
N GLN A 632 27.35 -27.18 -10.02
CA GLN A 632 27.75 -28.47 -9.50
C GLN A 632 26.56 -29.44 -9.43
N SER A 633 25.45 -28.99 -8.83
CA SER A 633 24.23 -29.79 -8.78
C SER A 633 23.59 -29.94 -10.15
N GLU A 634 23.66 -28.91 -11.02
CA GLU A 634 23.20 -29.03 -12.41
C GLU A 634 23.90 -30.16 -13.13
N TYR A 635 25.23 -30.30 -13.00
CA TYR A 635 26.00 -31.36 -13.64
C TYR A 635 25.62 -32.76 -13.12
N GLN A 636 25.31 -32.91 -11.84
CA GLN A 636 24.83 -34.17 -11.27
C GLN A 636 23.45 -34.54 -11.80
N LEU A 637 22.64 -33.57 -12.14
CA LEU A 637 21.28 -33.77 -12.64
C LEU A 637 21.20 -34.03 -14.16
N LEU A 638 22.26 -33.81 -14.95
CA LEU A 638 22.20 -33.91 -16.41
C LEU A 638 21.66 -35.27 -16.92
N GLY A 639 21.93 -36.38 -16.18
CA GLY A 639 21.46 -37.72 -16.57
C GLY A 639 19.96 -37.95 -16.35
N VAL A 640 19.30 -37.12 -15.54
CA VAL A 640 17.89 -37.32 -15.13
C VAL A 640 16.97 -36.18 -15.58
N LEU A 641 17.51 -35.06 -16.04
CA LEU A 641 16.71 -33.90 -16.47
C LEU A 641 16.01 -34.15 -17.81
N PRO A 642 14.69 -34.07 -17.88
CA PRO A 642 13.94 -34.16 -19.13
C PRO A 642 14.05 -32.86 -19.96
N ARG A 643 13.68 -32.95 -21.25
CA ARG A 643 13.38 -31.77 -22.05
C ARG A 643 12.22 -31.04 -21.45
N THR A 644 12.24 -29.71 -21.48
CA THR A 644 11.25 -28.88 -20.76
C THR A 644 10.92 -27.63 -21.56
N ASP A 645 9.64 -27.30 -21.70
CA ASP A 645 9.19 -26.12 -22.46
C ASP A 645 9.53 -24.81 -21.75
N VAL A 646 9.37 -24.77 -20.43
CA VAL A 646 9.62 -23.57 -19.61
C VAL A 646 10.66 -23.87 -18.53
N LEU A 647 11.70 -23.08 -18.48
CA LEU A 647 12.73 -23.12 -17.44
C LEU A 647 12.60 -21.86 -16.54
N VAL A 648 12.41 -22.05 -15.25
CA VAL A 648 12.71 -20.98 -14.30
C VAL A 648 14.23 -20.92 -14.14
N VAL A 649 14.81 -19.76 -14.38
CA VAL A 649 16.27 -19.60 -14.39
C VAL A 649 16.80 -19.69 -12.97
N ALA A 650 17.73 -20.61 -12.73
CA ALA A 650 18.27 -20.86 -11.40
C ALA A 650 18.97 -19.64 -10.81
N HIS A 651 18.84 -19.48 -9.50
CA HIS A 651 19.54 -18.48 -8.68
C HIS A 651 19.40 -17.06 -9.25
N HIS A 652 18.16 -16.71 -9.65
CA HIS A 652 17.80 -15.41 -10.24
C HIS A 652 18.64 -14.99 -11.47
N GLY A 653 19.29 -15.92 -12.13
CA GLY A 653 20.23 -15.68 -13.22
C GLY A 653 21.65 -15.33 -12.75
N SER A 654 22.10 -15.87 -11.63
CA SER A 654 23.49 -15.83 -11.20
C SER A 654 24.42 -16.52 -12.19
N ASN A 655 25.64 -16.02 -12.38
CA ASN A 655 26.64 -16.70 -13.21
C ASN A 655 27.11 -18.05 -12.65
N SER A 656 26.85 -18.33 -11.36
CA SER A 656 27.10 -19.62 -10.73
C SER A 656 26.15 -20.73 -11.19
N SER A 657 25.10 -20.41 -11.94
CA SER A 657 24.01 -21.31 -12.33
C SER A 657 23.67 -21.18 -13.82
N THR A 658 22.70 -21.98 -14.26
CA THR A 658 22.17 -22.03 -15.65
C THR A 658 23.31 -22.22 -16.66
N SER A 659 23.97 -23.36 -16.52
CA SER A 659 25.10 -23.74 -17.38
C SER A 659 24.65 -24.00 -18.81
N ALA A 660 25.59 -23.90 -19.76
CA ALA A 660 25.34 -24.29 -21.15
C ALA A 660 25.02 -25.81 -21.29
N ALA A 661 25.51 -26.64 -20.36
CA ALA A 661 25.20 -28.06 -20.33
C ALA A 661 23.73 -28.29 -19.95
N LEU A 662 23.24 -27.62 -18.92
CA LEU A 662 21.82 -27.61 -18.53
C LEU A 662 20.92 -27.21 -19.71
N LEU A 663 21.25 -26.11 -20.38
CA LEU A 663 20.45 -25.63 -21.53
C LEU A 663 20.43 -26.57 -22.70
N ARG A 664 21.55 -27.24 -22.98
CA ARG A 664 21.60 -28.29 -24.04
C ARG A 664 20.78 -29.54 -23.70
N GLN A 665 20.70 -29.89 -22.42
CA GLN A 665 19.93 -31.04 -21.95
C GLN A 665 18.44 -30.74 -21.96
N VAL A 666 18.03 -29.60 -21.32
CA VAL A 666 16.63 -29.22 -21.08
C VAL A 666 15.97 -28.64 -22.33
N GLN A 667 16.70 -27.94 -23.19
CA GLN A 667 16.26 -27.29 -24.44
C GLN A 667 14.97 -26.48 -24.30
N PRO A 668 14.90 -25.49 -23.34
CA PRO A 668 13.69 -24.77 -23.09
C PRO A 668 13.36 -23.81 -24.24
N ALA A 669 12.08 -23.68 -24.58
CA ALA A 669 11.60 -22.62 -25.48
C ALA A 669 11.50 -21.25 -24.76
N TYR A 670 11.15 -21.28 -23.49
CA TYR A 670 10.98 -20.09 -22.66
C TYR A 670 11.82 -20.19 -21.39
N ALA A 671 12.44 -19.08 -20.99
CA ALA A 671 13.13 -18.93 -19.71
C ALA A 671 12.52 -17.78 -18.91
N LEU A 672 12.19 -18.03 -17.64
CA LEU A 672 11.65 -17.08 -16.73
C LEU A 672 12.68 -16.70 -15.68
N VAL A 673 13.07 -15.42 -15.62
CA VAL A 673 14.01 -14.89 -14.64
C VAL A 673 13.23 -14.11 -13.59
N SER A 674 13.22 -14.59 -12.34
CA SER A 674 12.73 -13.83 -11.20
C SER A 674 13.88 -13.02 -10.59
N ALA A 675 13.87 -11.71 -10.75
CA ALA A 675 14.93 -10.84 -10.24
C ALA A 675 14.40 -9.43 -9.93
N GLY A 676 15.03 -8.76 -8.98
CA GLY A 676 14.68 -7.38 -8.65
C GLY A 676 15.32 -6.37 -9.60
N TYR A 677 14.58 -5.31 -9.90
CA TYR A 677 15.11 -4.22 -10.73
C TYR A 677 16.40 -3.62 -10.17
N ARG A 678 17.45 -3.60 -10.99
CA ARG A 678 18.78 -3.08 -10.60
C ARG A 678 19.19 -3.58 -9.20
N ASN A 679 19.04 -4.88 -8.96
CA ASN A 679 19.39 -5.50 -7.69
C ASN A 679 20.90 -5.41 -7.40
N ARG A 680 21.28 -5.55 -6.13
CA ARG A 680 22.66 -5.41 -5.66
C ARG A 680 23.62 -6.46 -6.23
N PHE A 681 23.09 -7.62 -6.63
CA PHE A 681 23.85 -8.73 -7.17
C PHE A 681 24.07 -8.62 -8.69
N ARG A 682 23.40 -7.67 -9.34
CA ARG A 682 23.39 -7.46 -10.79
C ARG A 682 22.81 -8.67 -11.56
N HIS A 683 21.86 -9.37 -10.95
CA HIS A 683 21.12 -10.46 -11.60
C HIS A 683 19.99 -9.92 -12.48
N PRO A 684 19.68 -10.60 -13.62
CA PRO A 684 20.45 -11.68 -14.23
C PRO A 684 21.80 -11.20 -14.75
N HIS A 685 22.82 -12.04 -14.59
CA HIS A 685 24.17 -11.76 -15.06
C HIS A 685 24.22 -11.75 -16.61
N PRO A 686 24.94 -10.83 -17.26
CA PRO A 686 24.99 -10.74 -18.73
C PRO A 686 25.37 -12.05 -19.43
N LEU A 687 26.30 -12.82 -18.86
CA LEU A 687 26.70 -14.10 -19.40
C LEU A 687 25.59 -15.17 -19.36
N VAL A 688 24.65 -15.08 -18.39
CA VAL A 688 23.49 -15.99 -18.38
C VAL A 688 22.53 -15.61 -19.49
N LEU A 689 22.25 -14.31 -19.66
CA LEU A 689 21.43 -13.84 -20.77
C LEU A 689 22.03 -14.20 -22.14
N GLN A 690 23.35 -14.11 -22.27
CA GLN A 690 24.06 -14.52 -23.48
C GLN A 690 23.93 -16.03 -23.74
N ARG A 691 24.06 -16.88 -22.70
CA ARG A 691 23.87 -18.33 -22.82
C ARG A 691 22.46 -18.69 -23.28
N LEU A 692 21.43 -18.03 -22.69
CA LEU A 692 20.03 -18.19 -23.06
C LEU A 692 19.78 -17.73 -24.51
N GLY A 693 20.32 -16.57 -24.90
CA GLY A 693 20.23 -16.06 -26.27
C GLY A 693 20.89 -16.95 -27.29
N ASN A 694 22.10 -17.48 -26.98
CA ASN A 694 22.81 -18.44 -27.85
C ASN A 694 22.07 -19.77 -27.99
N ALA A 695 21.24 -20.14 -27.01
CA ALA A 695 20.39 -21.33 -27.07
C ALA A 695 19.03 -21.07 -27.76
N GLY A 696 18.77 -19.85 -28.26
CA GLY A 696 17.50 -19.48 -28.92
C GLY A 696 16.30 -19.36 -27.97
N VAL A 697 16.52 -19.20 -26.67
CA VAL A 697 15.47 -19.20 -25.64
C VAL A 697 14.81 -17.81 -25.52
N THR A 698 13.49 -17.78 -25.56
CA THR A 698 12.74 -16.56 -25.26
C THR A 698 12.78 -16.23 -23.75
N VAL A 699 13.34 -15.07 -23.39
CA VAL A 699 13.57 -14.71 -21.99
C VAL A 699 12.53 -13.70 -21.52
N LEU A 700 11.79 -14.04 -20.44
CA LEU A 700 10.87 -13.18 -19.71
C LEU A 700 11.46 -12.86 -18.34
N ARG A 701 11.22 -11.62 -17.84
CA ARG A 701 11.91 -11.14 -16.63
C ARG A 701 10.95 -10.35 -15.74
N THR A 702 10.79 -10.74 -14.48
CA THR A 702 9.89 -10.02 -13.55
C THR A 702 10.32 -8.57 -13.32
N ASP A 703 11.61 -8.25 -13.37
CA ASP A 703 12.10 -6.87 -13.21
C ASP A 703 11.78 -5.96 -14.42
N ARG A 704 11.37 -6.50 -15.54
CA ARG A 704 10.95 -5.78 -16.75
C ARG A 704 9.46 -5.90 -17.00
N ASP A 705 8.94 -7.13 -16.93
CA ASP A 705 7.62 -7.50 -17.42
C ASP A 705 6.59 -7.54 -16.27
N GLY A 706 7.03 -7.38 -15.01
CA GLY A 706 6.19 -7.52 -13.83
C GLY A 706 5.81 -8.98 -13.57
N MET A 707 4.64 -9.22 -12.99
CA MET A 707 4.07 -10.55 -12.84
C MET A 707 3.89 -11.20 -14.23
N ILE A 708 4.23 -12.47 -14.35
CA ILE A 708 4.16 -13.21 -15.61
C ILE A 708 3.27 -14.43 -15.41
N VAL A 709 2.29 -14.61 -16.29
CA VAL A 709 1.40 -15.77 -16.31
C VAL A 709 1.60 -16.52 -17.62
N PHE A 710 1.92 -17.81 -17.51
CA PHE A 710 1.94 -18.75 -18.62
C PHE A 710 0.72 -19.65 -18.59
N ARG A 711 0.00 -19.74 -19.69
CA ARG A 711 -1.09 -20.70 -19.90
C ARG A 711 -1.03 -21.20 -21.34
N TRP A 712 -1.18 -22.52 -21.58
CA TRP A 712 -1.43 -23.08 -22.90
C TRP A 712 -2.90 -23.39 -23.05
N GLY A 713 -3.50 -23.06 -24.19
CA GLY A 713 -4.78 -23.61 -24.60
C GLY A 713 -4.63 -25.04 -25.13
N ALA A 714 -5.66 -25.86 -25.02
CA ALA A 714 -5.63 -27.29 -25.38
C ALA A 714 -5.19 -27.58 -26.84
N ALA A 715 -5.31 -26.61 -27.75
CA ALA A 715 -4.95 -26.70 -29.15
C ALA A 715 -3.72 -25.83 -29.54
N ASP A 716 -3.19 -25.04 -28.62
CA ASP A 716 -2.20 -24.01 -28.96
C ASP A 716 -0.76 -24.48 -28.76
N ASN A 717 0.04 -24.36 -29.82
CA ASN A 717 1.49 -24.57 -29.74
C ASN A 717 2.24 -23.38 -29.08
N VAL A 718 1.58 -22.23 -28.92
CA VAL A 718 2.15 -21.01 -28.34
C VAL A 718 1.42 -20.71 -27.03
N PRO A 719 2.13 -20.46 -25.93
CA PRO A 719 1.47 -20.10 -24.67
C PRO A 719 0.85 -18.71 -24.73
N LEU A 720 -0.30 -18.55 -24.09
CA LEU A 720 -0.81 -17.24 -23.71
C LEU A 720 0.05 -16.69 -22.59
N ILE A 721 0.84 -15.66 -22.88
CA ILE A 721 1.70 -14.99 -21.90
C ILE A 721 1.06 -13.65 -21.57
N THR A 722 0.75 -13.45 -20.31
CA THR A 722 0.24 -12.18 -19.80
C THR A 722 1.28 -11.56 -18.88
N THR A 723 1.59 -10.29 -19.08
CA THR A 723 2.53 -9.50 -18.26
C THR A 723 1.81 -8.29 -17.67
N TRP A 724 2.32 -7.79 -16.54
CA TRP A 724 1.68 -6.67 -15.81
C TRP A 724 2.42 -5.34 -15.94
N ARG A 725 3.33 -5.23 -16.90
CA ARG A 725 4.04 -3.98 -17.16
C ARG A 725 4.02 -3.60 -18.63
#